data_260bd79ecb24257339fb81808188dbd0
#
_entry.id   260bd79ecb24257339fb81808188dbd0
#
_cell.length_a   1.000
_cell.length_b   1.000
_cell.length_c   1.000
_cell.angle_alpha   90.00
_cell.angle_beta   90.00
_cell.angle_gamma   90.00
#
_symmetry.space_group_name_H-M   'P 1'
#
loop_
_entity.id
_entity.type
_entity.pdbx_description
1 polymer ?
#
loop_
_entity_poly.entity_id
_entity_poly.type
_entity_poly.pdbx_seq_one_letter_code
_entity_poly.pdbx_strand_id
1 'polypeptide(L)'
;MCENARVGAPALLGTPLALAVFVRSDILTDGAGVRPEEGTVRFIRRFDTLTLDDIPLVGGKNASFGEMIRSLSPLGVRVPDGFALTADAYRALLDGPGVRAALERTLAALDPKDVDSLRAGGAAARRLLREAPVPPELVREIEEAYAELSRQYGQEAADVAVRSSATAEDLPTASFAGQQETYLNIHGASQLVEACRKCFASLFTDRAISYRAERGFDHGKVYLSVGVQKMVRSDQAGSGVLFTLDTESGFDGVVFITAVYGLGENIVQGVANPDEYLVFKPTLREISRRLGSKEIAMIYDEGGGRSTRNVSVPEALRREFVLSRDEVVELARQAIAIEKHYSERAGERRPMDIEWAKDGRDGALFIVQARPETAHARRDTAKLVTYTLKERSPVRVSGRAVGTQIGAGPVARLTSAAELHRFQPGSVLVTAMTDPDWEPILRTASAVVTDHGGRTCHAAIVSRELGLPCVVGTGNGTALLRDGDPVTVSCAEGETGVVMEGILGFDRSELDVSDLPRTRTQIYVNVGDPGQAFALSMLPVDGVGLAREEFIITSAIGIHPMALIHPERTDDETRREIAARIRGYADGSAFFEEKLAEGVARIAAGFHPRPVIVRLSDFKTNEYAGLLGGRFFEPEEENPMIGLRGASRYAHPAYREGFALECRALRRVREEMGLENLIVMIPFCRTIAEAETVQGEMARHGLVRGERGLQIYVMCEIPANVLLIDEFARHFDGFSIGSNDLTQLVLGVDRDSGILGGVFDERNPAVVRALEMAVEGARRAGRKIGICGQAPSDYPELAERLVRAGIDSLSLSTDVAVATRLRVAELEQRLAAGR
;
A
#
# COMPACT_ATOMS: atom_id res chain seq x y z
N MET A 1 -28.75 41.72 43.34
CA MET A 1 -27.62 42.25 44.13
C MET A 1 -26.40 42.05 43.25
N CYS A 2 -26.09 43.10 42.61
CA CYS A 2 -24.92 43.96 42.60
C CYS A 2 -23.72 43.29 41.94
N GLU A 3 -23.08 43.81 40.95
CA GLU A 3 -22.88 45.11 40.27
C GLU A 3 -21.54 44.93 39.53
N ASN A 4 -21.53 45.08 38.22
CA ASN A 4 -20.91 46.19 37.48
C ASN A 4 -19.41 46.43 37.67
N ALA A 5 -18.68 46.35 36.60
CA ALA A 5 -17.93 47.47 36.06
C ALA A 5 -17.39 47.22 34.64
N ARG A 6 -17.85 48.08 33.71
CA ARG A 6 -17.26 48.38 32.40
C ARG A 6 -16.05 49.30 32.56
N VAL A 7 -15.16 49.28 31.60
CA VAL A 7 -14.36 50.35 30.93
C VAL A 7 -13.30 49.63 30.11
N GLY A 8 -13.05 49.74 28.81
CA GLY A 8 -13.23 50.74 27.82
C GLY A 8 -12.14 50.49 26.79
N ALA A 9 -12.46 50.38 25.52
CA ALA A 9 -11.50 50.28 24.41
C ALA A 9 -10.81 51.64 24.17
N PRO A 10 -9.65 51.67 23.48
CA PRO A 10 -9.70 52.20 22.13
C PRO A 10 -8.96 51.41 21.07
N ALA A 11 -9.45 51.52 19.87
CA ALA A 11 -8.91 51.04 18.62
C ALA A 11 -7.57 51.72 18.27
N LEU A 12 -6.65 50.93 17.68
CA LEU A 12 -5.66 51.44 16.76
C LEU A 12 -5.34 50.42 15.66
N LEU A 13 -5.45 50.90 14.45
CA LEU A 13 -5.07 50.32 13.18
C LEU A 13 -3.58 49.91 13.16
N GLY A 14 -3.24 48.78 12.54
CA GLY A 14 -1.86 48.50 12.22
C GLY A 14 -1.67 47.13 11.52
N THR A 15 -1.65 47.13 10.20
CA THR A 15 -0.88 46.28 9.21
C THR A 15 -0.48 44.84 9.55
N PRO A 16 -0.60 43.92 8.62
CA PRO A 16 -0.23 42.52 8.81
C PRO A 16 1.30 42.35 8.89
N LEU A 17 1.80 41.90 10.03
CA LEU A 17 3.16 41.39 10.17
C LEU A 17 3.24 39.99 9.60
N ALA A 18 4.01 39.85 8.52
CA ALA A 18 4.54 38.60 8.05
C ALA A 18 5.35 37.95 9.17
N LEU A 19 4.88 36.85 9.72
CA LEU A 19 5.66 35.98 10.60
C LEU A 19 6.68 35.22 9.75
N ALA A 20 7.86 35.83 9.58
CA ALA A 20 9.04 35.11 9.14
C ALA A 20 9.45 34.16 10.28
N VAL A 21 9.21 32.87 10.09
CA VAL A 21 9.80 31.85 10.94
C VAL A 21 11.31 31.85 10.65
N PHE A 22 12.06 32.56 11.49
CA PHE A 22 13.50 32.37 11.59
C PHE A 22 13.75 30.97 12.16
N VAL A 23 14.01 30.00 11.29
CA VAL A 23 14.70 28.78 11.68
C VAL A 23 16.12 29.21 12.04
N ARG A 24 16.42 29.24 13.32
CA ARG A 24 17.78 29.42 13.81
C ARG A 24 18.65 28.30 13.26
N SER A 25 19.58 28.67 12.41
CA SER A 25 20.69 27.85 11.93
C SER A 25 21.82 27.67 12.97
N ASP A 26 21.50 27.63 14.22
CA ASP A 26 22.48 27.63 15.33
C ASP A 26 22.53 26.29 16.10
N ILE A 27 22.49 25.15 15.39
CA ILE A 27 22.78 23.84 16.02
C ILE A 27 24.07 23.23 15.42
N LEU A 28 25.04 24.05 15.09
CA LEU A 28 26.41 23.63 14.77
C LEU A 28 27.47 24.62 15.33
N THR A 29 27.25 25.16 16.51
CA THR A 29 28.32 25.85 17.24
C THR A 29 28.73 25.00 18.44
N ASP A 30 30.00 24.61 18.43
CA ASP A 30 30.81 24.15 19.55
C ASP A 30 30.04 23.77 20.83
N GLY A 31 29.54 22.55 20.88
CA GLY A 31 29.17 21.90 22.11
C GLY A 31 30.42 21.61 22.94
N ALA A 32 30.87 22.59 23.72
CA ALA A 32 31.67 22.32 24.93
C ALA A 32 30.74 21.58 25.90
N GLY A 33 30.31 20.35 25.52
CA GLY A 33 29.67 19.40 26.42
C GLY A 33 30.72 18.74 27.24
N VAL A 34 30.57 18.81 28.57
CA VAL A 34 31.20 18.07 29.62
C VAL A 34 32.06 16.92 29.08
N ARG A 35 33.39 17.09 29.08
CA ARG A 35 34.33 15.97 28.94
C ARG A 35 34.05 15.00 30.07
N PRO A 36 33.67 13.73 29.81
CA PRO A 36 33.75 12.70 30.84
C PRO A 36 35.23 12.63 31.26
N GLU A 37 35.45 12.39 32.52
CA GLU A 37 36.78 12.07 33.10
C GLU A 37 37.57 11.16 32.15
N GLU A 38 38.88 11.28 32.12
CA GLU A 38 39.84 10.49 31.37
C GLU A 38 39.66 8.97 31.60
N GLY A 39 38.61 8.39 30.97
CA GLY A 39 38.36 6.98 30.89
C GLY A 39 38.52 6.60 29.41
N THR A 40 39.33 5.60 29.13
CA THR A 40 39.66 4.98 27.84
C THR A 40 38.54 5.15 26.81
N VAL A 41 38.79 5.84 25.68
CA VAL A 41 37.87 5.96 24.57
C VAL A 41 37.49 4.55 24.14
N ARG A 42 36.21 4.16 24.34
CA ARG A 42 35.72 2.87 23.89
C ARG A 42 35.17 3.03 22.48
N PHE A 43 35.79 2.33 21.51
CA PHE A 43 35.33 2.33 20.12
C PHE A 43 34.08 1.46 19.91
N ILE A 44 33.77 0.58 20.88
CA ILE A 44 32.67 -0.40 20.76
C ILE A 44 31.57 -0.10 21.77
N ARG A 45 30.30 -0.20 21.32
CA ARG A 45 29.10 -0.16 22.14
C ARG A 45 28.20 -1.35 21.79
N ARG A 46 27.77 -2.09 22.80
CA ARG A 46 26.77 -3.17 22.61
C ARG A 46 25.41 -2.57 22.30
N PHE A 47 24.63 -3.25 21.48
CA PHE A 47 23.30 -2.76 21.12
C PHE A 47 22.38 -2.58 22.32
N ASP A 48 22.40 -3.51 23.28
CA ASP A 48 21.59 -3.44 24.51
C ASP A 48 21.89 -2.23 25.41
N THR A 49 22.99 -1.51 25.17
CA THR A 49 23.35 -0.26 25.89
C THR A 49 22.96 1.01 25.17
N LEU A 50 22.51 0.93 23.92
CA LEU A 50 22.22 2.07 23.06
C LEU A 50 20.78 2.56 23.19
N THR A 51 20.58 3.84 22.92
CA THR A 51 19.30 4.53 22.82
C THR A 51 19.25 5.43 21.58
N LEU A 52 18.09 5.98 21.25
CA LEU A 52 17.99 6.96 20.15
C LEU A 52 18.77 8.27 20.42
N ASP A 53 19.16 8.54 21.67
CA ASP A 53 19.97 9.70 22.02
C ASP A 53 21.45 9.51 21.60
N ASP A 54 21.85 8.26 21.30
CA ASP A 54 23.19 7.92 20.85
C ASP A 54 23.40 8.06 19.33
N ILE A 55 22.40 8.56 18.56
CA ILE A 55 22.50 8.76 17.11
C ILE A 55 23.78 9.50 16.68
N PRO A 56 24.22 10.58 17.36
CA PRO A 56 25.45 11.28 16.98
C PRO A 56 26.71 10.42 17.12
N LEU A 57 26.66 9.37 17.92
CA LEU A 57 27.78 8.45 18.19
C LEU A 57 27.75 7.18 17.34
N VAL A 58 26.56 6.60 17.12
CA VAL A 58 26.42 5.29 16.49
C VAL A 58 25.54 5.28 15.23
N GLY A 59 25.00 6.41 14.84
CA GLY A 59 24.09 6.54 13.70
C GLY A 59 22.69 5.99 13.97
N GLY A 60 21.74 6.29 13.07
CA GLY A 60 20.31 6.01 13.25
C GLY A 60 19.99 4.51 13.37
N LYS A 61 20.54 3.67 12.49
CA LYS A 61 20.27 2.22 12.48
C LYS A 61 20.72 1.53 13.76
N ASN A 62 21.95 1.81 14.24
CA ASN A 62 22.46 1.19 15.45
C ASN A 62 21.73 1.68 16.71
N ALA A 63 21.40 2.96 16.78
CA ALA A 63 20.59 3.52 17.86
C ALA A 63 19.18 2.88 17.89
N SER A 64 18.57 2.64 16.73
CA SER A 64 17.28 1.96 16.59
C SER A 64 17.34 0.51 17.09
N PHE A 65 18.41 -0.24 16.81
CA PHE A 65 18.58 -1.59 17.38
C PHE A 65 18.57 -1.56 18.90
N GLY A 66 19.36 -0.67 19.51
CA GLY A 66 19.41 -0.53 20.96
C GLY A 66 18.04 -0.16 21.56
N GLU A 67 17.37 0.78 20.96
CA GLU A 67 16.03 1.21 21.38
C GLU A 67 15.03 0.04 21.34
N MET A 68 15.02 -0.73 20.25
CA MET A 68 14.13 -1.89 20.09
C MET A 68 14.46 -3.00 21.10
N ILE A 69 15.73 -3.34 21.28
CA ILE A 69 16.15 -4.38 22.24
C ILE A 69 15.72 -4.00 23.66
N ARG A 70 15.96 -2.77 24.08
CA ARG A 70 15.66 -2.32 25.44
C ARG A 70 14.18 -2.13 25.72
N SER A 71 13.47 -1.47 24.78
CA SER A 71 12.12 -0.98 25.01
C SER A 71 11.04 -1.93 24.51
N LEU A 72 11.34 -2.74 23.47
CA LEU A 72 10.34 -3.53 22.77
C LEU A 72 10.50 -5.05 22.92
N SER A 73 11.66 -5.56 23.35
CA SER A 73 11.80 -7.00 23.62
C SER A 73 10.81 -7.52 24.67
N PRO A 74 10.47 -6.77 25.75
CA PRO A 74 9.42 -7.17 26.67
C PRO A 74 8.02 -7.28 26.04
N LEU A 75 7.80 -6.60 24.89
CA LEU A 75 6.55 -6.63 24.11
C LEU A 75 6.56 -7.70 23.01
N GLY A 76 7.60 -8.56 22.98
CA GLY A 76 7.72 -9.67 22.02
C GLY A 76 8.42 -9.32 20.71
N VAL A 77 8.97 -8.11 20.56
CA VAL A 77 9.80 -7.76 19.41
C VAL A 77 11.18 -8.39 19.57
N ARG A 78 11.53 -9.28 18.64
CA ARG A 78 12.84 -9.95 18.67
C ARG A 78 13.79 -9.27 17.71
N VAL A 79 14.96 -8.85 18.22
CA VAL A 79 16.02 -8.22 17.43
C VAL A 79 17.29 -9.04 17.61
N PRO A 80 18.03 -9.40 16.54
CA PRO A 80 19.31 -10.07 16.70
C PRO A 80 20.31 -9.16 17.42
N ASP A 81 21.03 -9.72 18.40
CA ASP A 81 22.02 -8.96 19.17
C ASP A 81 23.28 -8.64 18.37
N GLY A 82 24.10 -7.73 18.91
CA GLY A 82 25.30 -7.27 18.24
C GLY A 82 25.95 -6.09 18.95
N PHE A 83 26.82 -5.42 18.25
CA PHE A 83 27.51 -4.23 18.72
C PHE A 83 27.76 -3.21 17.60
N ALA A 84 27.98 -1.96 17.99
CA ALA A 84 28.32 -0.86 17.11
C ALA A 84 29.76 -0.41 17.29
N LEU A 85 30.49 -0.23 16.18
CA LEU A 85 31.68 0.60 16.13
C LEU A 85 31.21 2.04 16.10
N THR A 86 31.66 2.88 17.01
CA THR A 86 31.26 4.27 17.13
C THR A 86 31.88 5.14 16.03
N ALA A 87 31.33 6.34 15.85
CA ALA A 87 31.93 7.36 14.97
C ALA A 87 33.37 7.70 15.37
N ASP A 88 33.75 7.48 16.66
CA ASP A 88 35.12 7.70 17.10
C ASP A 88 36.09 6.62 16.55
N ALA A 89 35.62 5.42 16.28
CA ALA A 89 36.36 4.40 15.55
C ALA A 89 36.71 4.86 14.12
N TYR A 90 35.76 5.47 13.46
CA TYR A 90 36.01 6.06 12.13
C TYR A 90 36.98 7.25 12.21
N ARG A 91 36.84 8.13 13.21
CA ARG A 91 37.75 9.26 13.42
C ARG A 91 39.19 8.75 13.68
N ALA A 92 39.33 7.73 14.51
CA ALA A 92 40.64 7.13 14.79
C ALA A 92 41.32 6.55 13.52
N LEU A 93 40.54 5.96 12.61
CA LEU A 93 41.05 5.52 11.29
C LEU A 93 41.52 6.71 10.46
N LEU A 94 40.77 7.81 10.42
CA LEU A 94 41.15 9.03 9.69
C LEU A 94 42.36 9.73 10.29
N ASP A 95 42.57 9.67 11.59
CA ASP A 95 43.70 10.28 12.29
C ASP A 95 45.01 9.50 12.14
N GLY A 96 44.95 8.37 11.43
CA GLY A 96 46.12 7.63 11.02
C GLY A 96 47.08 8.52 10.18
N PRO A 97 48.43 8.21 10.16
CA PRO A 97 49.42 9.07 9.56
C PRO A 97 49.12 9.40 8.10
N GLY A 98 48.80 10.67 7.83
CA GLY A 98 48.56 11.22 6.48
C GLY A 98 47.21 10.88 5.82
N VAL A 99 46.33 10.05 6.45
CA VAL A 99 45.07 9.59 5.88
C VAL A 99 44.10 10.74 5.68
N ARG A 100 43.83 11.52 6.73
CA ARG A 100 42.91 12.69 6.67
C ARG A 100 43.32 13.69 5.61
N ALA A 101 44.58 14.13 5.60
CA ALA A 101 45.09 15.11 4.65
C ALA A 101 45.06 14.60 3.20
N ALA A 102 45.28 13.29 2.99
CA ALA A 102 45.17 12.68 1.67
C ALA A 102 43.71 12.62 1.18
N LEU A 103 42.78 12.27 2.07
CA LEU A 103 41.36 12.23 1.77
C LEU A 103 40.80 13.63 1.44
N GLU A 104 41.14 14.64 2.23
CA GLU A 104 40.73 16.04 1.98
C GLU A 104 41.22 16.54 0.63
N ARG A 105 42.49 16.29 0.27
CA ARG A 105 43.00 16.63 -1.07
C ARG A 105 42.24 15.89 -2.19
N THR A 106 41.94 14.63 -2.02
CA THR A 106 41.21 13.85 -3.03
C THR A 106 39.82 14.41 -3.24
N LEU A 107 39.11 14.74 -2.17
CA LEU A 107 37.75 15.29 -2.23
C LEU A 107 37.73 16.74 -2.76
N ALA A 108 38.72 17.55 -2.39
CA ALA A 108 38.82 18.93 -2.89
C ALA A 108 39.10 19.02 -4.41
N ALA A 109 39.70 17.99 -4.99
CA ALA A 109 39.97 17.90 -6.42
C ALA A 109 38.81 17.32 -7.24
N LEU A 110 37.75 16.85 -6.58
CA LEU A 110 36.62 16.13 -7.20
C LEU A 110 35.53 17.12 -7.61
N ASP A 111 35.09 17.04 -8.89
CA ASP A 111 33.84 17.69 -9.34
C ASP A 111 32.68 16.69 -9.27
N PRO A 112 31.73 16.87 -8.37
CA PRO A 112 30.60 15.93 -8.20
C PRO A 112 29.59 15.95 -9.37
N LYS A 113 29.72 16.95 -10.30
CA LYS A 113 28.87 17.04 -11.49
C LYS A 113 29.49 16.36 -12.73
N ASP A 114 30.78 16.12 -12.70
CA ASP A 114 31.48 15.34 -13.72
C ASP A 114 31.57 13.89 -13.31
N VAL A 115 30.93 13.00 -14.06
CA VAL A 115 30.82 11.56 -13.79
C VAL A 115 32.20 10.89 -13.72
N ASP A 116 33.14 11.28 -14.61
CA ASP A 116 34.48 10.68 -14.63
C ASP A 116 35.32 11.15 -13.44
N SER A 117 35.23 12.43 -13.07
CA SER A 117 35.86 12.99 -11.88
C SER A 117 35.30 12.35 -10.61
N LEU A 118 33.97 12.20 -10.52
CA LEU A 118 33.29 11.56 -9.41
C LEU A 118 33.76 10.11 -9.25
N ARG A 119 33.79 9.32 -10.32
CA ARG A 119 34.22 7.94 -10.34
C ARG A 119 35.67 7.77 -9.91
N ALA A 120 36.57 8.58 -10.51
CA ALA A 120 37.99 8.52 -10.20
C ALA A 120 38.29 8.97 -8.76
N GLY A 121 37.72 10.08 -8.31
CA GLY A 121 37.89 10.62 -6.96
C GLY A 121 37.28 9.70 -5.89
N GLY A 122 36.06 9.15 -6.11
CA GLY A 122 35.43 8.20 -5.24
C GLY A 122 36.22 6.90 -5.10
N ALA A 123 36.75 6.35 -6.21
CA ALA A 123 37.61 5.17 -6.19
C ALA A 123 38.91 5.41 -5.42
N ALA A 124 39.53 6.60 -5.60
CA ALA A 124 40.75 6.98 -4.88
C ALA A 124 40.49 7.11 -3.36
N ALA A 125 39.40 7.76 -2.96
CA ALA A 125 39.00 7.88 -1.56
C ALA A 125 38.74 6.52 -0.91
N ARG A 126 37.98 5.63 -1.57
CA ARG A 126 37.72 4.27 -1.09
C ARG A 126 39.00 3.45 -0.95
N ARG A 127 39.91 3.54 -1.91
CA ARG A 127 41.21 2.83 -1.85
C ARG A 127 42.05 3.33 -0.68
N LEU A 128 42.13 4.65 -0.47
CA LEU A 128 42.85 5.22 0.67
C LEU A 128 42.40 4.68 2.00
N LEU A 129 41.07 4.57 2.23
CA LEU A 129 40.52 4.04 3.48
C LEU A 129 40.70 2.54 3.61
N ARG A 130 40.63 1.79 2.51
CA ARG A 130 40.89 0.34 2.50
C ARG A 130 42.33 -0.02 2.75
N GLU A 131 43.27 0.82 2.41
CA GLU A 131 44.73 0.64 2.62
C GLU A 131 45.21 1.27 3.94
N ALA A 132 44.40 2.13 4.55
CA ALA A 132 44.75 2.76 5.83
C ALA A 132 44.97 1.69 6.95
N PRO A 133 46.01 1.82 7.76
CA PRO A 133 46.22 0.90 8.89
C PRO A 133 45.14 1.12 9.95
N VAL A 134 44.44 0.05 10.32
CA VAL A 134 43.50 0.08 11.43
C VAL A 134 44.25 0.21 12.74
N PRO A 135 43.87 1.13 13.64
CA PRO A 135 44.53 1.27 14.93
C PRO A 135 44.53 -0.09 15.71
N PRO A 136 45.66 -0.53 16.30
CA PRO A 136 45.74 -1.82 16.99
C PRO A 136 44.73 -1.95 18.14
N GLU A 137 44.43 -0.87 18.84
CA GLU A 137 43.42 -0.82 19.90
C GLU A 137 42.02 -1.09 19.39
N LEU A 138 41.67 -0.52 18.23
CA LEU A 138 40.39 -0.77 17.58
C LEU A 138 40.26 -2.23 17.14
N VAL A 139 41.33 -2.80 16.56
CA VAL A 139 41.36 -4.25 16.20
C VAL A 139 41.05 -5.10 17.41
N ARG A 140 41.77 -4.86 18.53
CA ARG A 140 41.59 -5.62 19.76
C ARG A 140 40.16 -5.52 20.30
N GLU A 141 39.57 -4.30 20.35
CA GLU A 141 38.19 -4.13 20.83
C GLU A 141 37.17 -4.84 19.93
N ILE A 142 37.39 -4.85 18.61
CA ILE A 142 36.52 -5.60 17.65
C ILE A 142 36.64 -7.11 17.94
N GLU A 143 37.85 -7.64 18.10
CA GLU A 143 38.09 -9.05 18.35
C GLU A 143 37.45 -9.50 19.67
N GLU A 144 37.61 -8.72 20.75
CA GLU A 144 37.03 -8.98 22.05
C GLU A 144 35.49 -8.98 21.99
N ALA A 145 34.86 -7.98 21.34
CA ALA A 145 33.41 -7.87 21.20
C ALA A 145 32.86 -9.02 20.35
N TYR A 146 33.54 -9.39 19.27
CA TYR A 146 33.14 -10.50 18.41
C TYR A 146 33.24 -11.86 19.14
N ALA A 147 34.30 -12.07 19.92
CA ALA A 147 34.45 -13.30 20.74
C ALA A 147 33.33 -13.38 21.79
N GLU A 148 32.95 -12.26 22.39
CA GLU A 148 31.84 -12.21 23.35
C GLU A 148 30.51 -12.55 22.66
N LEU A 149 30.21 -11.93 21.52
CA LEU A 149 29.00 -12.22 20.72
C LEU A 149 28.97 -13.71 20.31
N SER A 150 30.09 -14.25 19.85
CA SER A 150 30.19 -15.67 19.46
C SER A 150 29.89 -16.61 20.63
N ARG A 151 30.42 -16.32 21.82
CA ARG A 151 30.13 -17.09 23.05
C ARG A 151 28.66 -17.02 23.45
N GLN A 152 28.03 -15.85 23.33
CA GLN A 152 26.62 -15.65 23.65
C GLN A 152 25.70 -16.54 22.78
N TYR A 153 26.08 -16.78 21.53
CA TYR A 153 25.34 -17.66 20.61
C TYR A 153 25.87 -19.12 20.61
N GLY A 154 26.81 -19.47 21.52
CA GLY A 154 27.38 -20.83 21.61
C GLY A 154 28.16 -21.25 20.37
N GLN A 155 28.77 -20.30 19.65
CA GLN A 155 29.50 -20.52 18.40
C GLN A 155 31.01 -20.16 18.61
N GLU A 156 31.91 -20.85 17.93
CA GLU A 156 33.30 -20.47 17.88
C GLU A 156 33.51 -19.16 17.09
N ALA A 157 32.81 -19.04 15.97
CA ALA A 157 32.84 -17.87 15.12
C ALA A 157 31.40 -17.60 14.60
N ALA A 158 30.70 -16.64 15.21
CA ALA A 158 29.34 -16.29 14.83
C ALA A 158 29.32 -15.69 13.44
N ASP A 159 28.32 -16.10 12.64
CA ASP A 159 28.01 -15.45 11.38
C ASP A 159 27.37 -14.09 11.66
N VAL A 160 27.90 -13.02 11.06
CA VAL A 160 27.44 -11.65 11.29
C VAL A 160 27.22 -10.88 10.00
N ALA A 161 26.28 -9.92 10.07
CA ALA A 161 26.13 -8.85 9.10
C ALA A 161 26.87 -7.62 9.58
N VAL A 162 27.60 -6.97 8.66
CA VAL A 162 28.32 -5.72 8.91
C VAL A 162 27.66 -4.62 8.12
N ARG A 163 27.05 -3.66 8.81
CA ARG A 163 26.17 -2.63 8.22
C ARG A 163 26.67 -1.24 8.56
N SER A 164 26.60 -0.34 7.60
CA SER A 164 26.84 1.09 7.83
C SER A 164 25.68 1.74 8.58
N SER A 165 25.99 2.71 9.44
CA SER A 165 25.04 3.57 10.14
C SER A 165 25.62 4.97 10.21
N ALA A 166 25.20 5.88 9.33
CA ALA A 166 25.73 7.23 9.28
C ALA A 166 25.13 8.11 10.40
N THR A 167 25.94 9.00 10.96
CA THR A 167 25.48 9.94 12.02
C THR A 167 24.53 11.01 11.49
N ALA A 168 24.44 11.17 10.18
CA ALA A 168 23.51 12.07 9.50
C ALA A 168 22.39 11.31 8.75
N GLU A 169 22.29 10.00 8.95
CA GLU A 169 21.24 9.15 8.37
C GLU A 169 19.92 9.38 9.15
N ASP A 170 18.79 9.34 8.46
CA ASP A 170 17.44 9.52 9.03
C ASP A 170 17.15 10.93 9.62
N LEU A 171 17.78 11.95 9.07
CA LEU A 171 17.35 13.33 9.33
C LEU A 171 15.97 13.57 8.69
N PRO A 172 15.07 14.36 9.31
CA PRO A 172 13.74 14.64 8.77
C PRO A 172 13.72 15.18 7.33
N THR A 173 14.86 15.70 6.85
CA THR A 173 15.02 16.32 5.53
C THR A 173 15.89 15.51 4.56
N ALA A 174 16.53 14.41 5.00
CA ALA A 174 17.47 13.66 4.17
C ALA A 174 17.50 12.18 4.55
N SER A 175 17.23 11.30 3.59
CA SER A 175 17.35 9.86 3.72
C SER A 175 18.59 9.38 2.96
N PHE A 176 19.52 8.71 3.65
CA PHE A 176 20.70 8.08 3.05
C PHE A 176 20.42 6.60 2.67
N ALA A 177 19.16 6.23 2.50
CA ALA A 177 18.78 4.86 2.18
C ALA A 177 19.46 4.38 0.89
N GLY A 178 20.03 3.18 0.89
CA GLY A 178 20.69 2.59 -0.26
C GLY A 178 22.04 3.20 -0.67
N GLN A 179 22.52 4.22 0.05
CA GLN A 179 23.78 4.93 -0.31
C GLN A 179 25.05 4.19 0.11
N GLN A 180 24.96 3.21 1.01
CA GLN A 180 26.09 2.57 1.66
C GLN A 180 25.98 1.05 1.58
N GLU A 181 27.11 0.36 1.82
CA GLU A 181 27.23 -1.10 1.65
C GLU A 181 26.93 -1.87 2.92
N THR A 182 26.38 -3.09 2.75
CA THR A 182 26.19 -4.11 3.79
C THR A 182 26.95 -5.35 3.37
N TYR A 183 27.65 -5.98 4.32
CA TYR A 183 28.38 -7.24 4.12
C TYR A 183 27.74 -8.35 4.95
N LEU A 184 27.24 -9.39 4.28
CA LEU A 184 26.52 -10.50 4.90
C LEU A 184 27.44 -11.72 5.06
N ASN A 185 27.08 -12.60 5.99
CA ASN A 185 27.77 -13.89 6.19
C ASN A 185 29.28 -13.74 6.43
N ILE A 186 29.67 -12.79 7.31
CA ILE A 186 31.04 -12.59 7.71
C ILE A 186 31.36 -13.51 8.88
N HIS A 187 32.47 -14.25 8.77
CA HIS A 187 32.94 -15.21 9.80
C HIS A 187 34.38 -14.93 10.20
N GLY A 188 34.64 -14.94 11.52
CA GLY A 188 35.97 -14.78 12.08
C GLY A 188 36.44 -13.35 12.18
N ALA A 189 37.27 -13.07 13.19
CA ALA A 189 37.70 -11.72 13.55
C ALA A 189 38.42 -10.98 12.41
N SER A 190 39.32 -11.67 11.69
CA SER A 190 40.06 -11.05 10.57
C SER A 190 39.15 -10.58 9.44
N GLN A 191 38.16 -11.40 9.04
CA GLN A 191 37.20 -11.03 8.03
C GLN A 191 36.28 -9.88 8.51
N LEU A 192 35.94 -9.87 9.81
CA LEU A 192 35.14 -8.84 10.44
C LEU A 192 35.86 -7.47 10.39
N VAL A 193 37.15 -7.42 10.79
CA VAL A 193 37.94 -6.17 10.75
C VAL A 193 38.01 -5.63 9.31
N GLU A 194 38.21 -6.51 8.34
CA GLU A 194 38.24 -6.13 6.92
C GLU A 194 36.88 -5.64 6.41
N ALA A 195 35.78 -6.28 6.84
CA ALA A 195 34.43 -5.85 6.49
C ALA A 195 34.09 -4.48 7.12
N CYS A 196 34.48 -4.23 8.36
CA CYS A 196 34.33 -2.93 9.01
C CYS A 196 35.09 -1.83 8.26
N ARG A 197 36.34 -2.10 7.82
CA ARG A 197 37.15 -1.17 7.02
C ARG A 197 36.50 -0.86 5.66
N LYS A 198 35.99 -1.87 4.98
CA LYS A 198 35.21 -1.71 3.74
C LYS A 198 33.94 -0.91 3.96
N CYS A 199 33.26 -1.14 5.08
CA CYS A 199 32.08 -0.41 5.47
C CYS A 199 32.37 1.08 5.66
N PHE A 200 33.46 1.44 6.33
CA PHE A 200 33.91 2.84 6.44
C PHE A 200 34.22 3.45 5.07
N ALA A 201 34.83 2.69 4.17
CA ALA A 201 35.12 3.16 2.82
C ALA A 201 33.85 3.42 1.97
N SER A 202 32.73 2.75 2.27
CA SER A 202 31.46 2.91 1.54
C SER A 202 30.85 4.31 1.65
N LEU A 203 31.29 5.12 2.63
CA LEU A 203 30.93 6.54 2.73
C LEU A 203 31.33 7.36 1.47
N PHE A 204 32.31 6.85 0.70
CA PHE A 204 32.82 7.48 -0.53
C PHE A 204 32.47 6.69 -1.80
N THR A 205 31.33 5.99 -1.81
CA THR A 205 30.70 5.55 -3.07
C THR A 205 30.31 6.76 -3.90
N ASP A 206 30.31 6.62 -5.21
CA ASP A 206 30.04 7.71 -6.14
C ASP A 206 28.66 8.33 -5.84
N ARG A 207 27.65 7.50 -5.57
CA ARG A 207 26.32 7.90 -5.15
C ARG A 207 26.29 8.65 -3.81
N ALA A 208 27.05 8.19 -2.81
CA ALA A 208 27.10 8.85 -1.50
C ALA A 208 27.79 10.22 -1.55
N ILE A 209 28.78 10.38 -2.42
CA ILE A 209 29.44 11.68 -2.68
C ILE A 209 28.48 12.62 -3.39
N SER A 210 27.86 12.20 -4.49
CA SER A 210 26.89 12.98 -5.27
C SER A 210 25.73 13.46 -4.39
N TYR A 211 25.11 12.55 -3.64
CA TYR A 211 24.00 12.86 -2.74
C TYR A 211 24.37 13.95 -1.71
N ARG A 212 25.54 13.82 -1.04
CA ARG A 212 25.99 14.82 -0.07
C ARG A 212 26.26 16.18 -0.73
N ALA A 213 26.86 16.17 -1.92
CA ALA A 213 27.14 17.41 -2.67
C ALA A 213 25.83 18.13 -3.06
N GLU A 214 24.82 17.40 -3.56
CA GLU A 214 23.52 17.95 -3.94
C GLU A 214 22.77 18.53 -2.74
N ARG A 215 22.90 17.91 -1.57
CA ARG A 215 22.25 18.37 -0.33
C ARG A 215 23.05 19.41 0.44
N GLY A 216 24.23 19.77 -0.04
CA GLY A 216 25.08 20.76 0.61
C GLY A 216 25.76 20.28 1.90
N PHE A 217 25.87 18.95 2.11
CA PHE A 217 26.60 18.39 3.24
C PHE A 217 28.11 18.47 3.00
N ASP A 218 28.82 18.95 4.00
CA ASP A 218 30.29 18.88 4.02
C ASP A 218 30.77 17.44 4.21
N HIS A 219 31.53 16.94 3.23
CA HIS A 219 32.07 15.59 3.25
C HIS A 219 32.93 15.26 4.49
N GLY A 220 33.59 16.27 5.06
CA GLY A 220 34.42 16.13 6.26
C GLY A 220 33.67 16.10 7.58
N LYS A 221 32.36 16.43 7.58
CA LYS A 221 31.50 16.49 8.77
C LYS A 221 30.54 15.32 8.94
N VAL A 222 30.42 14.45 7.94
CA VAL A 222 29.62 13.24 8.03
C VAL A 222 30.50 12.08 8.49
N TYR A 223 30.13 11.48 9.61
CA TYR A 223 30.85 10.34 10.19
C TYR A 223 30.03 9.05 10.04
N LEU A 224 30.74 7.93 10.05
CA LEU A 224 30.14 6.62 9.90
C LEU A 224 30.39 5.77 11.15
N SER A 225 29.35 5.14 11.62
CA SER A 225 29.37 4.01 12.56
C SER A 225 29.16 2.72 11.78
N VAL A 226 29.58 1.60 12.36
CA VAL A 226 29.38 0.27 11.75
C VAL A 226 28.68 -0.62 12.75
N GLY A 227 27.54 -1.17 12.37
CA GLY A 227 26.82 -2.19 13.13
C GLY A 227 27.30 -3.58 12.77
N VAL A 228 27.62 -4.39 13.77
CA VAL A 228 27.92 -5.80 13.66
C VAL A 228 26.77 -6.56 14.33
N GLN A 229 25.94 -7.19 13.52
CA GLN A 229 24.72 -7.85 13.98
C GLN A 229 24.78 -9.35 13.70
N LYS A 230 24.35 -10.19 14.65
CA LYS A 230 24.22 -11.64 14.44
C LYS A 230 23.28 -11.90 13.25
N MET A 231 23.73 -12.73 12.31
CA MET A 231 22.87 -13.15 11.20
C MET A 231 21.74 -14.06 11.66
N VAL A 232 20.53 -13.78 11.15
CA VAL A 232 19.38 -14.70 11.19
C VAL A 232 19.50 -15.65 10.00
N ARG A 233 19.34 -16.95 10.21
CA ARG A 233 19.50 -17.99 9.16
C ARG A 233 18.30 -18.03 8.22
N SER A 234 17.92 -16.88 7.69
CA SER A 234 16.83 -16.78 6.71
C SER A 234 17.20 -17.40 5.35
N ASP A 235 18.47 -17.64 5.09
CA ASP A 235 18.93 -18.44 3.95
C ASP A 235 18.30 -19.83 3.91
N GLN A 236 17.86 -20.36 5.06
CA GLN A 236 17.17 -21.65 5.22
C GLN A 236 15.65 -21.52 5.38
N ALA A 237 15.12 -20.29 5.39
CA ALA A 237 13.69 -20.01 5.55
C ALA A 237 13.26 -18.85 4.65
N GLY A 238 12.98 -17.67 5.21
CA GLY A 238 12.56 -16.52 4.43
C GLY A 238 12.77 -15.19 5.15
N SER A 239 12.58 -14.13 4.40
CA SER A 239 12.74 -12.76 4.90
C SER A 239 11.87 -11.80 4.08
N GLY A 240 11.79 -10.56 4.51
CA GLY A 240 11.02 -9.56 3.78
C GLY A 240 11.07 -8.18 4.40
N VAL A 241 10.21 -7.33 3.89
CA VAL A 241 9.97 -6.00 4.41
C VAL A 241 8.50 -5.84 4.76
N LEU A 242 8.22 -4.97 5.70
CA LEU A 242 6.86 -4.63 6.07
C LEU A 242 6.75 -3.12 6.36
N PHE A 243 5.55 -2.60 6.10
CA PHE A 243 5.20 -1.19 6.35
C PHE A 243 3.99 -1.12 7.24
N THR A 244 3.97 -0.16 8.15
CA THR A 244 2.81 0.05 9.02
C THR A 244 1.75 0.96 8.39
N LEU A 245 1.68 0.98 7.08
CA LEU A 245 0.67 1.62 6.23
C LEU A 245 0.61 0.92 4.87
N ASP A 246 -0.43 1.23 4.08
CA ASP A 246 -0.44 0.89 2.67
C ASP A 246 0.47 1.83 1.90
N THR A 247 1.48 1.28 1.24
CA THR A 247 2.55 2.05 0.57
C THR A 247 2.09 2.84 -0.65
N GLU A 248 0.89 2.57 -1.17
CA GLU A 248 0.36 3.29 -2.33
C GLU A 248 -0.50 4.48 -1.93
N SER A 249 -1.47 4.25 -1.05
CA SER A 249 -2.40 5.28 -0.61
C SER A 249 -1.91 6.09 0.59
N GLY A 250 -1.07 5.51 1.44
CA GLY A 250 -0.71 6.03 2.76
C GLY A 250 -1.77 5.70 3.83
N PHE A 251 -2.74 4.81 3.51
CA PHE A 251 -3.74 4.38 4.48
C PHE A 251 -3.09 3.66 5.66
N ASP A 252 -3.36 4.13 6.84
CA ASP A 252 -2.68 3.74 8.08
C ASP A 252 -3.34 2.60 8.86
N GLY A 253 -4.52 2.17 8.42
CA GLY A 253 -5.27 1.10 9.08
C GLY A 253 -4.72 -0.30 8.86
N VAL A 254 -3.64 -0.47 8.08
CA VAL A 254 -3.09 -1.79 7.73
C VAL A 254 -1.60 -1.89 8.02
N VAL A 255 -1.12 -3.15 8.16
CA VAL A 255 0.28 -3.53 8.02
C VAL A 255 0.42 -4.27 6.70
N PHE A 256 1.28 -3.77 5.81
CA PHE A 256 1.62 -4.41 4.56
C PHE A 256 2.92 -5.19 4.73
N ILE A 257 2.90 -6.50 4.45
CA ILE A 257 4.02 -7.42 4.66
C ILE A 257 4.37 -8.06 3.32
N THR A 258 5.65 -8.16 3.01
CA THR A 258 6.16 -8.91 1.87
C THR A 258 7.11 -10.00 2.32
N ALA A 259 7.21 -11.11 1.54
CA ALA A 259 8.04 -12.24 1.89
C ALA A 259 8.65 -12.94 0.67
N VAL A 260 9.92 -13.35 0.80
CA VAL A 260 10.64 -14.22 -0.15
C VAL A 260 11.37 -15.32 0.61
N TYR A 261 11.75 -16.39 -0.09
CA TYR A 261 12.69 -17.37 0.44
C TYR A 261 14.12 -16.81 0.43
N GLY A 262 14.91 -17.16 1.45
CA GLY A 262 16.30 -16.76 1.57
C GLY A 262 16.52 -15.40 2.22
N LEU A 263 17.68 -14.80 1.97
CA LEU A 263 18.11 -13.52 2.51
C LEU A 263 17.36 -12.36 1.84
N GLY A 264 17.06 -11.30 2.58
CA GLY A 264 16.21 -10.18 2.17
C GLY A 264 16.76 -9.26 1.09
N GLU A 265 18.03 -9.39 0.71
CA GLU A 265 18.66 -8.51 -0.26
C GLU A 265 17.96 -8.53 -1.64
N ASN A 266 17.50 -9.72 -2.08
CA ASN A 266 16.75 -9.85 -3.33
C ASN A 266 15.42 -9.08 -3.35
N ILE A 267 14.79 -8.87 -2.21
CA ILE A 267 13.52 -8.12 -2.14
C ILE A 267 13.79 -6.61 -2.19
N VAL A 268 14.80 -6.16 -1.48
CA VAL A 268 15.21 -4.74 -1.46
C VAL A 268 15.72 -4.29 -2.83
N GLN A 269 16.47 -5.15 -3.52
CA GLN A 269 16.96 -4.90 -4.89
C GLN A 269 15.88 -5.09 -5.95
N GLY A 270 14.72 -5.66 -5.63
CA GLY A 270 13.62 -5.90 -6.57
C GLY A 270 13.86 -7.04 -7.56
N VAL A 271 14.79 -7.94 -7.25
CA VAL A 271 15.14 -9.09 -8.13
C VAL A 271 14.09 -10.18 -8.03
N ALA A 272 13.41 -10.31 -6.90
CA ALA A 272 12.38 -11.31 -6.66
C ALA A 272 10.99 -10.67 -6.54
N ASN A 273 9.95 -11.35 -7.06
CA ASN A 273 8.55 -10.96 -6.87
C ASN A 273 8.02 -11.66 -5.60
N PRO A 274 7.78 -10.93 -4.49
CA PRO A 274 7.44 -11.50 -3.20
C PRO A 274 5.98 -11.92 -3.08
N ASP A 275 5.69 -12.76 -2.05
CA ASP A 275 4.34 -12.83 -1.48
C ASP A 275 3.99 -11.50 -0.82
N GLU A 276 2.71 -11.14 -0.84
CA GLU A 276 2.17 -9.93 -0.21
C GLU A 276 1.04 -10.31 0.75
N TYR A 277 0.99 -9.66 1.91
CA TYR A 277 -0.04 -9.85 2.94
C TYR A 277 -0.50 -8.51 3.46
N LEU A 278 -1.80 -8.36 3.71
CA LEU A 278 -2.40 -7.21 4.37
C LEU A 278 -3.05 -7.63 5.67
N VAL A 279 -2.65 -7.03 6.77
CA VAL A 279 -3.25 -7.22 8.10
C VAL A 279 -3.96 -5.93 8.51
N PHE A 280 -5.24 -6.01 8.81
CA PHE A 280 -6.00 -4.87 9.31
C PHE A 280 -5.70 -4.65 10.79
N LYS A 281 -5.13 -3.50 11.14
CA LYS A 281 -4.63 -3.22 12.50
C LYS A 281 -5.70 -3.30 13.59
N PRO A 282 -6.92 -2.73 13.41
CA PRO A 282 -7.93 -2.74 14.47
C PRO A 282 -8.37 -4.14 14.90
N THR A 283 -8.40 -5.11 14.00
CA THR A 283 -8.82 -6.49 14.31
C THR A 283 -7.67 -7.48 14.42
N LEU A 284 -6.46 -7.08 14.02
CA LEU A 284 -5.27 -7.95 13.89
C LEU A 284 -5.58 -9.20 13.05
N ARG A 285 -6.35 -9.05 11.98
CA ARG A 285 -6.70 -10.12 11.05
C ARG A 285 -6.08 -9.86 9.68
N GLU A 286 -5.60 -10.92 9.07
CA GLU A 286 -5.22 -10.91 7.66
C GLU A 286 -6.48 -10.75 6.81
N ILE A 287 -6.49 -9.70 5.98
CA ILE A 287 -7.62 -9.37 5.10
C ILE A 287 -7.34 -9.66 3.63
N SER A 288 -6.09 -9.87 3.25
CA SER A 288 -5.70 -10.25 1.88
C SER A 288 -4.32 -10.88 1.88
N ARG A 289 -4.12 -11.86 0.96
CA ARG A 289 -2.82 -12.43 0.62
C ARG A 289 -2.67 -12.65 -0.88
N ARG A 290 -1.44 -12.53 -1.35
CA ARG A 290 -1.11 -12.74 -2.75
C ARG A 290 0.17 -13.53 -2.90
N LEU A 291 0.11 -14.60 -3.67
CA LEU A 291 1.26 -15.44 -3.96
C LEU A 291 2.17 -14.77 -5.00
N GLY A 292 3.44 -14.60 -4.66
CA GLY A 292 4.48 -14.13 -5.57
C GLY A 292 5.11 -15.26 -6.39
N SER A 293 5.82 -14.92 -7.47
CA SER A 293 6.51 -15.93 -8.28
C SER A 293 7.76 -16.49 -7.59
N LYS A 294 8.43 -15.76 -6.74
CA LYS A 294 9.57 -16.15 -5.89
C LYS A 294 10.58 -17.05 -6.58
N GLU A 295 11.01 -16.68 -7.79
CA GLU A 295 11.81 -17.56 -8.67
C GLU A 295 13.21 -17.84 -8.14
N ILE A 296 13.77 -16.91 -7.37
CA ILE A 296 15.12 -16.97 -6.85
C ILE A 296 15.16 -16.73 -5.35
N ALA A 297 16.11 -17.37 -4.69
CA ALA A 297 16.44 -17.16 -3.27
C ALA A 297 17.93 -16.89 -3.14
N MET A 298 18.31 -15.97 -2.24
CA MET A 298 19.71 -15.74 -1.88
C MET A 298 20.07 -16.59 -0.68
N ILE A 299 21.12 -17.38 -0.80
CA ILE A 299 21.63 -18.26 0.27
C ILE A 299 23.13 -18.03 0.51
N TYR A 300 23.63 -18.57 1.60
CA TYR A 300 25.08 -18.58 1.86
C TYR A 300 25.82 -19.39 0.80
N ASP A 301 27.02 -18.92 0.43
CA ASP A 301 27.91 -19.63 -0.48
C ASP A 301 29.02 -20.35 0.33
N GLU A 302 28.80 -21.61 0.65
CA GLU A 302 29.69 -22.42 1.49
C GLU A 302 30.97 -22.88 0.77
N GLY A 303 31.09 -22.74 -0.53
CA GLY A 303 32.21 -23.24 -1.32
C GLY A 303 32.80 -22.30 -2.33
N GLY A 304 32.29 -21.08 -2.45
CA GLY A 304 32.69 -20.07 -3.44
C GLY A 304 33.52 -18.93 -2.84
N GLY A 305 34.08 -18.11 -3.70
CA GLY A 305 34.82 -16.90 -3.29
C GLY A 305 33.90 -15.72 -2.88
N ARG A 306 32.59 -15.92 -2.81
CA ARG A 306 31.57 -14.92 -2.39
C ARG A 306 30.87 -15.39 -1.12
N SER A 307 30.38 -14.41 -0.33
CA SER A 307 29.68 -14.73 0.91
C SER A 307 28.25 -15.27 0.69
N THR A 308 27.62 -14.88 -0.42
CA THR A 308 26.25 -15.26 -0.79
C THR A 308 26.09 -15.53 -2.29
N ARG A 309 25.08 -16.30 -2.67
CA ARG A 309 24.73 -16.58 -4.09
C ARG A 309 23.23 -16.75 -4.26
N ASN A 310 22.74 -16.46 -5.45
CA ASN A 310 21.37 -16.74 -5.85
C ASN A 310 21.20 -18.17 -6.37
N VAL A 311 20.11 -18.81 -5.98
CA VAL A 311 19.68 -20.14 -6.42
C VAL A 311 18.21 -20.10 -6.87
N SER A 312 17.83 -20.98 -7.80
CA SER A 312 16.42 -21.12 -8.19
C SER A 312 15.60 -21.76 -7.06
N VAL A 313 14.44 -21.21 -6.78
CA VAL A 313 13.50 -21.78 -5.81
C VAL A 313 12.76 -22.95 -6.48
N PRO A 314 12.69 -24.13 -5.84
CA PRO A 314 11.93 -25.28 -6.35
C PRO A 314 10.47 -24.92 -6.63
N GLU A 315 9.91 -25.45 -7.73
CA GLU A 315 8.54 -25.12 -8.15
C GLU A 315 7.49 -25.43 -7.08
N ALA A 316 7.66 -26.47 -6.28
CA ALA A 316 6.77 -26.81 -5.18
C ALA A 316 6.70 -25.68 -4.15
N LEU A 317 7.86 -25.13 -3.72
CA LEU A 317 7.91 -24.02 -2.78
C LEU A 317 7.38 -22.70 -3.38
N ARG A 318 7.56 -22.49 -4.68
CA ARG A 318 7.02 -21.29 -5.34
C ARG A 318 5.49 -21.23 -5.33
N ARG A 319 4.82 -22.37 -5.14
CA ARG A 319 3.36 -22.51 -5.03
C ARG A 319 2.84 -22.38 -3.61
N GLU A 320 3.72 -22.26 -2.62
CA GLU A 320 3.38 -22.10 -1.22
C GLU A 320 3.70 -20.68 -0.74
N PHE A 321 2.92 -20.19 0.22
CA PHE A 321 3.24 -18.95 0.90
C PHE A 321 4.43 -19.13 1.84
N VAL A 322 5.34 -18.15 1.87
CA VAL A 322 6.53 -18.17 2.75
C VAL A 322 6.14 -18.12 4.23
N LEU A 323 5.05 -17.41 4.55
CA LEU A 323 4.54 -17.24 5.91
C LEU A 323 3.19 -17.92 6.10
N SER A 324 3.03 -18.57 7.24
CA SER A 324 1.72 -19.01 7.76
C SER A 324 0.89 -17.78 8.22
N ARG A 325 -0.43 -17.98 8.43
CA ARG A 325 -1.32 -16.91 8.93
C ARG A 325 -0.91 -16.42 10.32
N ASP A 326 -0.47 -17.32 11.19
CA ASP A 326 -0.05 -16.98 12.55
C ASP A 326 1.23 -16.14 12.53
N GLU A 327 2.20 -16.47 11.66
CA GLU A 327 3.44 -15.70 11.48
C GLU A 327 3.17 -14.30 10.92
N VAL A 328 2.23 -14.18 9.97
CA VAL A 328 1.79 -12.87 9.44
C VAL A 328 1.22 -11.99 10.56
N VAL A 329 0.37 -12.56 11.42
CA VAL A 329 -0.22 -11.84 12.57
C VAL A 329 0.84 -11.51 13.62
N GLU A 330 1.81 -12.40 13.86
CA GLU A 330 2.92 -12.13 14.77
C GLU A 330 3.76 -10.95 14.30
N LEU A 331 4.18 -10.93 13.03
CA LEU A 331 4.90 -9.79 12.43
C LEU A 331 4.09 -8.49 12.51
N ALA A 332 2.79 -8.55 12.23
CA ALA A 332 1.94 -7.36 12.34
C ALA A 332 1.86 -6.82 13.78
N ARG A 333 1.80 -7.67 14.80
CA ARG A 333 1.85 -7.24 16.22
C ARG A 333 3.16 -6.55 16.54
N GLN A 334 4.29 -7.14 16.13
CA GLN A 334 5.61 -6.54 16.34
C GLN A 334 5.71 -5.17 15.66
N ALA A 335 5.23 -5.06 14.40
CA ALA A 335 5.22 -3.82 13.64
C ALA A 335 4.39 -2.72 14.31
N ILE A 336 3.20 -3.06 14.81
CA ILE A 336 2.32 -2.11 15.52
C ILE A 336 2.96 -1.65 16.84
N ALA A 337 3.62 -2.55 17.56
CA ALA A 337 4.34 -2.19 18.79
C ALA A 337 5.48 -1.21 18.50
N ILE A 338 6.22 -1.44 17.40
CA ILE A 338 7.30 -0.55 16.95
C ILE A 338 6.72 0.81 16.56
N GLU A 339 5.71 0.86 15.67
CA GLU A 339 5.06 2.12 15.26
C GLU A 339 4.57 2.94 16.45
N LYS A 340 3.89 2.28 17.39
CA LYS A 340 3.37 2.92 18.59
C LYS A 340 4.48 3.55 19.42
N HIS A 341 5.55 2.80 19.69
CA HIS A 341 6.68 3.27 20.48
C HIS A 341 7.37 4.49 19.85
N TYR A 342 7.69 4.41 18.54
CA TYR A 342 8.34 5.52 17.83
C TYR A 342 7.45 6.75 17.70
N SER A 343 6.12 6.55 17.54
CA SER A 343 5.15 7.64 17.50
C SER A 343 5.01 8.34 18.86
N GLU A 344 4.90 7.60 19.96
CA GLU A 344 4.83 8.14 21.31
C GLU A 344 6.10 8.93 21.67
N ARG A 345 7.27 8.41 21.31
CA ARG A 345 8.54 9.10 21.54
C ARG A 345 8.69 10.38 20.72
N ALA A 346 8.18 10.39 19.49
CA ALA A 346 8.22 11.57 18.63
C ALA A 346 7.15 12.61 18.97
N GLY A 347 6.10 12.26 19.72
CA GLY A 347 4.94 13.10 19.95
C GLY A 347 4.06 13.33 18.71
N GLU A 348 4.31 12.59 17.64
CA GLU A 348 3.56 12.59 16.38
C GLU A 348 3.53 11.19 15.81
N ARG A 349 2.53 10.94 14.96
CA ARG A 349 2.43 9.64 14.29
C ARG A 349 3.61 9.41 13.34
N ARG A 350 4.25 8.25 13.48
CA ARG A 350 5.38 7.81 12.65
C ARG A 350 5.16 6.41 12.12
N PRO A 351 4.64 6.27 10.90
CA PRO A 351 4.63 5.00 10.18
C PRO A 351 6.05 4.48 10.02
N MET A 352 6.19 3.16 9.98
CA MET A 352 7.48 2.49 10.00
C MET A 352 7.70 1.65 8.74
N ASP A 353 8.93 1.65 8.27
CA ASP A 353 9.54 0.75 7.29
C ASP A 353 10.44 -0.23 8.06
N ILE A 354 10.14 -1.53 7.95
CA ILE A 354 10.74 -2.55 8.81
C ILE A 354 11.21 -3.73 7.94
N GLU A 355 12.45 -4.15 8.14
CA GLU A 355 12.98 -5.40 7.59
C GLU A 355 12.86 -6.52 8.63
N TRP A 356 12.44 -7.70 8.18
CA TRP A 356 12.28 -8.88 9.03
C TRP A 356 12.95 -10.11 8.41
N ALA A 357 13.30 -11.09 9.27
CA ALA A 357 13.86 -12.37 8.86
C ALA A 357 13.35 -13.50 9.74
N LYS A 358 13.13 -14.68 9.16
CA LYS A 358 12.77 -15.93 9.85
C LYS A 358 14.00 -16.81 9.95
N ASP A 359 14.32 -17.28 11.14
CA ASP A 359 15.41 -18.24 11.31
C ASP A 359 14.97 -19.64 10.90
N GLY A 360 15.73 -20.27 9.99
CA GLY A 360 15.43 -21.61 9.51
C GLY A 360 15.72 -22.74 10.48
N ARG A 361 16.39 -22.44 11.62
CA ARG A 361 16.75 -23.44 12.63
C ARG A 361 15.63 -23.68 13.64
N ASP A 362 14.96 -22.61 14.07
CA ASP A 362 13.92 -22.67 15.11
C ASP A 362 12.59 -22.03 14.68
N GLY A 363 12.53 -21.43 13.49
CA GLY A 363 11.33 -20.77 12.95
C GLY A 363 11.05 -19.41 13.56
N ALA A 364 11.92 -18.86 14.41
CA ALA A 364 11.70 -17.58 15.08
C ALA A 364 11.76 -16.41 14.10
N LEU A 365 10.86 -15.44 14.30
CA LEU A 365 10.79 -14.20 13.53
C LEU A 365 11.59 -13.10 14.24
N PHE A 366 12.41 -12.39 13.48
CA PHE A 366 13.26 -11.30 13.97
C PHE A 366 13.05 -10.02 13.15
N ILE A 367 13.10 -8.88 13.83
CA ILE A 367 13.19 -7.56 13.20
C ILE A 367 14.68 -7.24 13.03
N VAL A 368 15.09 -7.04 11.78
CA VAL A 368 16.51 -6.82 11.44
C VAL A 368 16.84 -5.38 11.09
N GLN A 369 15.83 -4.53 10.90
CA GLN A 369 15.93 -3.08 10.81
C GLN A 369 14.55 -2.46 10.99
N ALA A 370 14.47 -1.25 11.60
CA ALA A 370 13.27 -0.43 11.64
C ALA A 370 13.65 1.05 11.50
N ARG A 371 12.90 1.78 10.66
CA ARG A 371 13.07 3.22 10.46
C ARG A 371 11.72 3.88 10.16
N PRO A 372 11.55 5.19 10.45
CA PRO A 372 10.37 5.93 10.01
C PRO A 372 10.21 5.90 8.48
N GLU A 373 8.98 5.71 8.04
CA GLU A 373 8.60 5.84 6.63
C GLU A 373 8.55 7.33 6.25
N THR A 374 9.15 7.72 5.13
CA THR A 374 9.35 9.13 4.75
C THR A 374 8.57 9.59 3.53
N ALA A 375 8.10 8.67 2.69
CA ALA A 375 7.43 9.02 1.44
C ALA A 375 6.03 9.60 1.67
N HIS A 376 5.27 9.02 2.60
CA HIS A 376 3.91 9.46 2.93
C HIS A 376 3.87 10.50 4.06
N ALA A 377 4.88 10.55 4.93
CA ALA A 377 4.95 11.55 6.00
C ALA A 377 4.98 13.01 5.48
N ARG A 378 5.27 13.22 4.20
CA ARG A 378 5.35 14.54 3.54
C ARG A 378 4.13 14.89 2.69
N ARG A 379 3.16 13.98 2.51
CA ARG A 379 1.96 14.29 1.72
C ARG A 379 1.06 15.25 2.48
N ASP A 380 0.67 16.32 1.79
CA ASP A 380 -0.37 17.24 2.28
C ASP A 380 -1.73 16.50 2.19
N THR A 381 -2.19 15.97 3.31
CA THR A 381 -3.47 15.24 3.41
C THR A 381 -4.69 16.16 3.20
N ALA A 382 -4.49 17.47 3.18
CA ALA A 382 -5.53 18.45 2.88
C ALA A 382 -5.84 18.57 1.38
N LYS A 383 -4.98 17.99 0.51
CA LYS A 383 -5.13 18.07 -0.94
C LYS A 383 -5.26 16.69 -1.57
N LEU A 384 -6.35 16.49 -2.28
CA LEU A 384 -6.56 15.31 -3.11
C LEU A 384 -6.16 15.62 -4.56
N VAL A 385 -5.19 14.87 -5.09
CA VAL A 385 -4.80 14.94 -6.48
C VAL A 385 -5.28 13.69 -7.20
N THR A 386 -6.05 13.87 -8.27
CA THR A 386 -6.55 12.78 -9.12
C THR A 386 -6.07 12.94 -10.56
N TYR A 387 -5.85 11.82 -11.22
CA TYR A 387 -5.49 11.77 -12.65
C TYR A 387 -6.53 10.96 -13.40
N THR A 388 -6.98 11.47 -14.55
CA THR A 388 -8.01 10.82 -15.37
C THR A 388 -7.60 10.83 -16.83
N LEU A 389 -7.56 9.66 -17.47
CA LEU A 389 -7.31 9.54 -18.90
C LEU A 389 -8.49 10.10 -19.69
N LYS A 390 -8.21 10.89 -20.74
CA LYS A 390 -9.22 11.41 -21.67
C LYS A 390 -9.60 10.40 -22.74
N GLU A 391 -8.70 9.51 -23.06
CA GLU A 391 -8.85 8.51 -24.09
C GLU A 391 -8.09 7.23 -23.71
N ARG A 392 -8.42 6.12 -24.34
CA ARG A 392 -7.77 4.83 -24.11
C ARG A 392 -7.23 4.27 -25.42
N SER A 393 -6.12 3.57 -25.33
CA SER A 393 -5.51 2.82 -26.43
C SER A 393 -5.18 1.39 -26.00
N PRO A 394 -4.75 0.52 -26.92
CA PRO A 394 -4.38 -0.85 -26.60
C PRO A 394 -3.30 -0.91 -25.51
N VAL A 395 -3.53 -1.76 -24.50
CA VAL A 395 -2.55 -2.04 -23.46
C VAL A 395 -1.46 -2.94 -24.02
N ARG A 396 -0.22 -2.50 -23.98
CA ARG A 396 0.96 -3.25 -24.43
C ARG A 396 1.53 -4.12 -23.33
N VAL A 397 1.56 -3.60 -22.10
CA VAL A 397 2.16 -4.24 -20.93
C VAL A 397 1.37 -3.85 -19.69
N SER A 398 1.26 -4.77 -18.75
CA SER A 398 0.68 -4.51 -17.44
C SER A 398 1.56 -5.07 -16.31
N GLY A 399 1.44 -4.48 -15.13
CA GLY A 399 2.18 -4.90 -13.93
C GLY A 399 1.55 -4.30 -12.68
N ARG A 400 2.30 -4.21 -11.60
CA ARG A 400 1.84 -3.56 -10.36
C ARG A 400 2.00 -2.05 -10.47
N ALA A 401 0.92 -1.33 -10.20
CA ALA A 401 0.95 0.13 -10.10
C ALA A 401 1.72 0.57 -8.85
N VAL A 402 2.51 1.60 -9.01
CA VAL A 402 3.20 2.33 -7.95
C VAL A 402 2.83 3.81 -8.09
N GLY A 403 2.20 4.35 -7.07
CA GLY A 403 1.55 5.67 -7.12
C GLY A 403 0.19 5.65 -7.81
N THR A 404 -0.37 6.83 -8.05
CA THR A 404 -1.70 7.05 -8.66
C THR A 404 -1.63 7.98 -9.86
N GLN A 405 -0.47 8.19 -10.41
CA GLN A 405 -0.21 9.18 -11.45
C GLN A 405 -0.24 8.57 -12.85
N ILE A 406 -0.24 9.47 -13.83
CA ILE A 406 -0.10 9.12 -15.25
C ILE A 406 1.11 9.88 -15.79
N GLY A 407 1.93 9.19 -16.57
CA GLY A 407 3.06 9.79 -17.26
C GLY A 407 3.14 9.30 -18.71
N ALA A 408 3.59 10.14 -19.63
CA ALA A 408 3.68 9.80 -21.03
C ALA A 408 5.01 10.29 -21.62
N GLY A 409 5.54 9.55 -22.57
CA GLY A 409 6.79 9.89 -23.24
C GLY A 409 7.28 8.79 -24.17
N PRO A 410 8.37 9.05 -24.92
CA PRO A 410 9.04 8.01 -25.69
C PRO A 410 9.72 7.00 -24.76
N VAL A 411 9.71 5.74 -25.10
CA VAL A 411 10.44 4.68 -24.38
C VAL A 411 11.94 4.90 -24.49
N ALA A 412 12.63 4.84 -23.36
CA ALA A 412 14.07 4.71 -23.26
C ALA A 412 14.39 3.36 -22.61
N ARG A 413 14.74 2.37 -23.43
CA ARG A 413 15.08 1.03 -22.96
C ARG A 413 16.56 0.93 -22.65
N LEU A 414 16.90 0.78 -21.38
CA LEU A 414 18.26 0.67 -20.89
C LEU A 414 18.47 -0.67 -20.18
N THR A 415 19.63 -1.28 -20.39
CA THR A 415 19.95 -2.60 -19.82
C THR A 415 20.82 -2.54 -18.57
N SER A 416 21.51 -1.42 -18.37
CA SER A 416 22.38 -1.19 -17.21
C SER A 416 22.60 0.30 -16.95
N ALA A 417 23.02 0.63 -15.73
CA ALA A 417 23.40 2.00 -15.36
C ALA A 417 24.57 2.56 -16.17
N ALA A 418 25.36 1.75 -16.87
CA ALA A 418 26.40 2.24 -17.78
C ALA A 418 25.83 2.99 -19.00
N GLU A 419 24.56 2.80 -19.34
CA GLU A 419 23.88 3.41 -20.47
C GLU A 419 23.11 4.71 -20.13
N LEU A 420 23.20 5.21 -18.90
CA LEU A 420 22.46 6.41 -18.44
C LEU A 420 22.63 7.63 -19.36
N HIS A 421 23.79 7.76 -20.00
CA HIS A 421 24.08 8.84 -20.96
C HIS A 421 23.15 8.83 -22.20
N ARG A 422 22.47 7.73 -22.49
CA ARG A 422 21.50 7.61 -23.59
C ARG A 422 20.10 8.12 -23.19
N PHE A 423 19.83 8.28 -21.89
CA PHE A 423 18.53 8.68 -21.41
C PHE A 423 18.24 10.15 -21.74
N GLN A 424 17.06 10.41 -22.29
CA GLN A 424 16.59 11.76 -22.55
C GLN A 424 15.52 12.15 -21.50
N PRO A 425 15.64 13.33 -20.86
CA PRO A 425 14.61 13.83 -19.94
C PRO A 425 13.20 13.79 -20.55
N GLY A 426 12.22 13.37 -19.77
CA GLY A 426 10.84 13.21 -20.22
C GLY A 426 10.54 11.86 -20.90
N SER A 427 11.52 10.97 -21.03
CA SER A 427 11.30 9.61 -21.52
C SER A 427 10.71 8.68 -20.45
N VAL A 428 10.07 7.61 -20.88
CA VAL A 428 9.65 6.48 -20.04
C VAL A 428 10.81 5.50 -19.95
N LEU A 429 11.37 5.33 -18.75
CA LEU A 429 12.43 4.34 -18.52
C LEU A 429 11.85 2.94 -18.56
N VAL A 430 12.43 2.06 -19.37
CA VAL A 430 12.09 0.62 -19.44
C VAL A 430 13.35 -0.20 -19.20
N THR A 431 13.34 -1.00 -18.12
CA THR A 431 14.52 -1.82 -17.74
C THR A 431 14.07 -3.10 -17.03
N ALA A 432 14.98 -4.07 -16.86
CA ALA A 432 14.68 -5.28 -16.11
C ALA A 432 14.45 -4.99 -14.62
N MET A 433 15.29 -4.14 -14.02
CA MET A 433 15.19 -3.66 -12.65
C MET A 433 16.01 -2.39 -12.48
N THR A 434 15.83 -1.67 -11.38
CA THR A 434 16.69 -0.52 -11.03
C THR A 434 17.42 -0.76 -9.71
N ASP A 435 18.55 -0.12 -9.54
CA ASP A 435 19.31 0.00 -8.31
C ASP A 435 19.62 1.48 -8.03
N PRO A 436 20.26 1.84 -6.92
CA PRO A 436 20.54 3.24 -6.60
C PRO A 436 21.33 4.03 -7.63
N ASP A 437 22.08 3.38 -8.51
CA ASP A 437 22.86 4.07 -9.55
C ASP A 437 21.97 4.68 -10.66
N TRP A 438 20.69 4.31 -10.73
CA TRP A 438 19.70 4.85 -11.68
C TRP A 438 19.06 6.17 -11.23
N GLU A 439 19.27 6.60 -9.97
CA GLU A 439 18.59 7.77 -9.39
C GLU A 439 18.73 9.05 -10.25
N PRO A 440 19.87 9.38 -10.88
CA PRO A 440 19.98 10.60 -11.67
C PRO A 440 18.98 10.72 -12.82
N ILE A 441 18.65 9.61 -13.49
CA ILE A 441 17.67 9.63 -14.59
C ILE A 441 16.22 9.49 -14.10
N LEU A 442 15.99 8.81 -12.98
CA LEU A 442 14.64 8.70 -12.40
C LEU A 442 14.04 10.07 -12.09
N ARG A 443 14.86 11.05 -11.70
CA ARG A 443 14.40 12.43 -11.43
C ARG A 443 13.90 13.18 -12.67
N THR A 444 14.27 12.74 -13.86
CA THR A 444 13.92 13.39 -15.13
C THR A 444 13.01 12.52 -16.00
N ALA A 445 12.75 11.31 -15.59
CA ALA A 445 11.84 10.38 -16.27
C ALA A 445 10.39 10.85 -16.17
N SER A 446 9.58 10.54 -17.18
CA SER A 446 8.12 10.75 -17.14
C SER A 446 7.40 9.59 -16.46
N ALA A 447 7.97 8.38 -16.53
CA ALA A 447 7.47 7.17 -15.89
C ALA A 447 8.57 6.10 -15.86
N VAL A 448 8.34 5.02 -15.08
CA VAL A 448 9.24 3.86 -14.97
C VAL A 448 8.46 2.57 -15.22
N VAL A 449 9.08 1.64 -15.95
CA VAL A 449 8.53 0.29 -16.19
C VAL A 449 9.64 -0.73 -15.94
N THR A 450 9.39 -1.72 -15.06
CA THR A 450 10.37 -2.77 -14.79
C THR A 450 9.78 -4.17 -14.97
N ASP A 451 10.61 -5.11 -15.46
CA ASP A 451 10.19 -6.52 -15.61
C ASP A 451 10.08 -7.23 -14.26
N HIS A 452 10.98 -6.90 -13.33
CA HIS A 452 11.04 -7.50 -12.01
C HIS A 452 10.72 -6.50 -10.90
N GLY A 453 10.38 -7.01 -9.72
CA GLY A 453 10.14 -6.24 -8.53
C GLY A 453 8.67 -6.18 -8.11
N GLY A 454 8.46 -5.89 -6.83
CA GLY A 454 7.17 -5.62 -6.21
C GLY A 454 7.09 -4.20 -5.69
N ARG A 455 6.06 -3.89 -4.91
CA ARG A 455 5.82 -2.56 -4.33
C ARG A 455 6.92 -2.05 -3.40
N THR A 456 7.84 -2.89 -3.02
CA THR A 456 8.92 -2.58 -2.07
C THR A 456 10.31 -2.57 -2.71
N CYS A 457 10.41 -2.75 -4.02
CA CYS A 457 11.69 -2.69 -4.74
C CYS A 457 12.19 -1.24 -4.87
N HIS A 458 13.47 -1.08 -5.21
CA HIS A 458 14.12 0.21 -5.38
C HIS A 458 13.35 1.13 -6.35
N ALA A 459 12.94 0.61 -7.54
CA ALA A 459 12.13 1.38 -8.49
C ALA A 459 10.86 1.95 -7.84
N ALA A 460 10.16 1.12 -7.07
CA ALA A 460 8.93 1.51 -6.40
C ALA A 460 9.16 2.57 -5.32
N ILE A 461 10.16 2.39 -4.47
CA ILE A 461 10.48 3.32 -3.37
C ILE A 461 10.84 4.70 -3.93
N VAL A 462 11.81 4.76 -4.85
CA VAL A 462 12.27 6.03 -5.43
C VAL A 462 11.16 6.71 -6.24
N SER A 463 10.36 5.94 -6.99
CA SER A 463 9.24 6.50 -7.76
C SER A 463 8.19 7.17 -6.85
N ARG A 464 7.89 6.59 -5.68
CA ARG A 464 6.99 7.23 -4.69
C ARG A 464 7.58 8.52 -4.13
N GLU A 465 8.86 8.51 -3.78
CA GLU A 465 9.55 9.70 -3.25
C GLU A 465 9.58 10.85 -4.27
N LEU A 466 9.74 10.53 -5.54
CA LEU A 466 9.77 11.50 -6.64
C LEU A 466 8.37 11.86 -7.16
N GLY A 467 7.33 11.15 -6.77
CA GLY A 467 5.98 11.30 -7.31
C GLY A 467 5.90 10.89 -8.78
N LEU A 468 6.59 9.82 -9.17
CA LEU A 468 6.73 9.35 -10.54
C LEU A 468 5.86 8.10 -10.75
N PRO A 469 5.00 8.02 -11.79
CA PRO A 469 4.24 6.80 -12.06
C PRO A 469 5.19 5.66 -12.42
N CYS A 470 5.01 4.50 -11.79
CA CYS A 470 5.87 3.34 -12.03
C CYS A 470 5.04 2.06 -12.12
N VAL A 471 5.38 1.21 -13.09
CA VAL A 471 4.77 -0.13 -13.26
C VAL A 471 5.86 -1.18 -13.09
N VAL A 472 5.78 -1.96 -12.03
CA VAL A 472 6.78 -2.99 -11.71
C VAL A 472 6.25 -4.41 -11.91
N GLY A 473 7.16 -5.36 -12.10
CA GLY A 473 6.81 -6.78 -12.21
C GLY A 473 6.05 -7.13 -13.49
N THR A 474 6.37 -6.46 -14.61
CA THR A 474 5.70 -6.70 -15.90
C THR A 474 6.09 -8.03 -16.53
N GLY A 475 7.23 -8.61 -16.15
CA GLY A 475 7.77 -9.87 -16.65
C GLY A 475 8.37 -9.82 -18.07
N ASN A 476 7.88 -8.94 -18.93
CA ASN A 476 8.27 -8.89 -20.35
C ASN A 476 8.24 -7.47 -20.95
N GLY A 477 8.19 -6.43 -20.16
CA GLY A 477 8.15 -5.03 -20.61
C GLY A 477 9.34 -4.69 -21.49
N THR A 478 10.55 -5.13 -21.11
CA THR A 478 11.78 -4.93 -21.91
C THR A 478 11.74 -5.65 -23.26
N ALA A 479 10.97 -6.72 -23.41
CA ALA A 479 10.83 -7.45 -24.67
C ALA A 479 9.77 -6.84 -25.60
N LEU A 480 8.70 -6.27 -25.05
CA LEU A 480 7.55 -5.75 -25.80
C LEU A 480 7.65 -4.26 -26.15
N LEU A 481 8.33 -3.46 -25.32
CA LEU A 481 8.49 -2.02 -25.50
C LEU A 481 9.84 -1.74 -26.17
N ARG A 482 9.85 -0.95 -27.25
CA ARG A 482 11.06 -0.64 -28.03
C ARG A 482 11.48 0.80 -27.81
N ASP A 483 12.78 1.07 -27.93
CA ASP A 483 13.32 2.44 -27.89
C ASP A 483 12.56 3.36 -28.85
N GLY A 484 12.11 4.50 -28.34
CA GLY A 484 11.39 5.53 -29.09
C GLY A 484 9.89 5.28 -29.24
N ASP A 485 9.34 4.12 -28.84
CA ASP A 485 7.89 3.88 -28.86
C ASP A 485 7.18 4.96 -28.02
N PRO A 486 6.19 5.69 -28.57
CA PRO A 486 5.39 6.60 -27.76
C PRO A 486 4.44 5.78 -26.88
N VAL A 487 4.50 5.99 -25.56
CA VAL A 487 3.65 5.27 -24.60
C VAL A 487 3.11 6.19 -23.51
N THR A 488 1.99 5.77 -22.93
CA THR A 488 1.43 6.34 -21.71
C THR A 488 1.38 5.28 -20.63
N VAL A 489 1.92 5.59 -19.47
CA VAL A 489 1.95 4.75 -18.27
C VAL A 489 0.91 5.29 -17.31
N SER A 490 -0.09 4.48 -16.98
CA SER A 490 -1.15 4.84 -16.02
C SER A 490 -1.09 3.96 -14.80
N CYS A 491 -1.02 4.61 -13.64
CA CYS A 491 -1.18 4.01 -12.32
C CYS A 491 -2.46 4.51 -11.62
N ALA A 492 -3.34 5.23 -12.35
CA ALA A 492 -4.51 5.90 -11.77
C ALA A 492 -5.72 4.97 -11.57
N GLU A 493 -5.69 3.74 -12.08
CA GLU A 493 -6.85 2.85 -12.15
C GLU A 493 -6.79 1.67 -11.17
N GLY A 494 -6.15 1.84 -10.02
CA GLY A 494 -6.07 0.82 -8.97
C GLY A 494 -4.72 0.11 -8.90
N GLU A 495 -4.72 -1.16 -8.50
CA GLU A 495 -3.48 -1.91 -8.23
C GLU A 495 -2.72 -2.35 -9.48
N THR A 496 -3.40 -2.39 -10.63
CA THR A 496 -2.78 -2.76 -11.89
C THR A 496 -2.38 -1.51 -12.65
N GLY A 497 -1.08 -1.35 -12.84
CA GLY A 497 -0.52 -0.34 -13.73
C GLY A 497 -0.50 -0.84 -15.16
N VAL A 498 -0.78 0.04 -16.10
CA VAL A 498 -0.81 -0.28 -17.52
C VAL A 498 0.08 0.64 -18.34
N VAL A 499 0.70 0.08 -19.36
CA VAL A 499 1.43 0.80 -20.40
C VAL A 499 0.64 0.72 -21.68
N MET A 500 0.16 1.85 -22.15
CA MET A 500 -0.68 1.97 -23.34
C MET A 500 0.10 2.57 -24.50
N GLU A 501 -0.33 2.24 -25.71
CA GLU A 501 0.24 2.76 -26.96
C GLU A 501 -0.10 4.25 -27.15
N GLY A 502 0.88 5.06 -27.56
CA GLY A 502 0.69 6.49 -27.85
C GLY A 502 0.85 7.42 -26.65
N ILE A 503 0.94 8.70 -26.95
CA ILE A 503 0.92 9.79 -25.96
C ILE A 503 -0.51 10.22 -25.78
N LEU A 504 -1.17 9.72 -24.73
CA LEU A 504 -2.59 9.99 -24.46
C LEU A 504 -2.75 11.23 -23.58
N GLY A 505 -3.82 11.97 -23.83
CA GLY A 505 -4.22 13.10 -22.99
C GLY A 505 -4.77 12.64 -21.65
N PHE A 506 -4.44 13.34 -20.55
CA PHE A 506 -5.02 13.14 -19.24
C PHE A 506 -5.21 14.47 -18.50
N ASP A 507 -6.15 14.49 -17.57
CA ASP A 507 -6.41 15.61 -16.67
C ASP A 507 -5.78 15.33 -15.30
N ARG A 508 -5.26 16.39 -14.68
CA ARG A 508 -4.83 16.43 -13.29
C ARG A 508 -5.76 17.40 -12.55
N SER A 509 -6.50 16.89 -11.58
CA SER A 509 -7.37 17.68 -10.71
C SER A 509 -6.79 17.71 -9.31
N GLU A 510 -6.84 18.87 -8.66
CA GLU A 510 -6.41 19.07 -7.27
C GLU A 510 -7.58 19.67 -6.48
N LEU A 511 -7.94 19.05 -5.37
CA LEU A 511 -9.07 19.43 -4.54
C LEU A 511 -8.61 19.62 -3.09
N ASP A 512 -8.90 20.78 -2.51
CA ASP A 512 -8.70 21.04 -1.09
C ASP A 512 -9.88 20.46 -0.28
N VAL A 513 -9.56 19.61 0.69
CA VAL A 513 -10.55 18.89 1.51
C VAL A 513 -10.45 19.22 3.00
N SER A 514 -9.71 20.28 3.38
CA SER A 514 -9.38 20.61 4.77
C SER A 514 -10.57 21.02 5.64
N ASP A 515 -11.54 21.76 5.09
CA ASP A 515 -12.64 22.39 5.86
C ASP A 515 -14.02 22.15 5.24
N LEU A 516 -14.42 20.87 5.14
CA LEU A 516 -15.72 20.54 4.58
C LEU A 516 -16.84 20.52 5.64
N PRO A 517 -18.01 21.11 5.33
CA PRO A 517 -19.15 21.13 6.25
C PRO A 517 -19.72 19.72 6.46
N ARG A 518 -20.18 19.46 7.68
CA ARG A 518 -20.98 18.26 7.98
C ARG A 518 -22.40 18.47 7.48
N THR A 519 -22.96 17.42 6.89
CA THR A 519 -24.34 17.39 6.38
C THR A 519 -25.16 16.39 7.20
N ARG A 520 -26.47 16.61 7.29
CA ARG A 520 -27.42 15.64 7.86
C ARG A 520 -27.60 14.46 6.89
N THR A 521 -27.78 14.77 5.60
CA THR A 521 -27.79 13.76 4.54
C THR A 521 -26.37 13.25 4.35
N GLN A 522 -26.16 11.96 4.51
CA GLN A 522 -24.84 11.34 4.41
C GLN A 522 -24.38 11.30 2.96
N ILE A 523 -23.12 11.60 2.73
CA ILE A 523 -22.50 11.53 1.41
C ILE A 523 -21.65 10.27 1.35
N TYR A 524 -22.11 9.31 0.58
CA TYR A 524 -21.42 8.05 0.31
C TYR A 524 -20.78 8.07 -1.08
N VAL A 525 -19.88 7.11 -1.31
CA VAL A 525 -19.30 6.87 -2.64
C VAL A 525 -19.66 5.48 -3.16
N ASN A 526 -19.68 5.34 -4.47
CA ASN A 526 -19.73 4.05 -5.14
C ASN A 526 -18.30 3.53 -5.30
N VAL A 527 -18.04 2.28 -4.92
CA VAL A 527 -16.71 1.63 -5.05
C VAL A 527 -16.85 0.38 -5.90
N GLY A 528 -16.22 0.38 -7.06
CA GLY A 528 -16.14 -0.80 -7.94
C GLY A 528 -14.88 -1.63 -7.67
N ASP A 529 -13.71 -0.99 -7.75
CA ASP A 529 -12.42 -1.66 -7.60
C ASP A 529 -11.92 -1.64 -6.14
N PRO A 530 -11.75 -2.83 -5.50
CA PRO A 530 -11.15 -2.91 -4.17
C PRO A 530 -9.74 -2.32 -4.06
N GLY A 531 -9.00 -2.28 -5.17
CA GLY A 531 -7.65 -1.69 -5.23
C GLY A 531 -7.62 -0.20 -4.92
N GLN A 532 -8.72 0.50 -5.18
CA GLN A 532 -8.86 1.94 -4.90
C GLN A 532 -9.42 2.24 -3.50
N ALA A 533 -9.90 1.22 -2.77
CA ALA A 533 -10.66 1.43 -1.55
C ALA A 533 -9.91 2.26 -0.50
N PHE A 534 -8.63 2.02 -0.28
CA PHE A 534 -7.84 2.76 0.69
C PHE A 534 -7.64 4.23 0.29
N ALA A 535 -7.36 4.49 -0.98
CA ALA A 535 -7.25 5.87 -1.48
C ALA A 535 -8.59 6.61 -1.39
N LEU A 536 -9.70 5.96 -1.77
CA LEU A 536 -11.05 6.52 -1.69
C LEU A 536 -11.51 6.74 -0.25
N SER A 537 -11.02 5.94 0.69
CA SER A 537 -11.34 6.11 2.11
C SER A 537 -10.76 7.38 2.73
N MET A 538 -9.75 7.97 2.09
CA MET A 538 -9.17 9.27 2.48
C MET A 538 -10.07 10.44 2.08
N LEU A 539 -11.06 10.21 1.19
CA LEU A 539 -12.06 11.22 0.88
C LEU A 539 -12.93 11.54 2.10
N PRO A 540 -13.34 12.79 2.24
CA PRO A 540 -14.24 13.21 3.31
C PRO A 540 -15.69 12.79 3.02
N VAL A 541 -15.93 11.48 3.04
CA VAL A 541 -17.24 10.86 2.81
C VAL A 541 -17.65 10.02 3.99
N ASP A 542 -18.95 9.74 4.12
CA ASP A 542 -19.51 9.12 5.32
C ASP A 542 -19.60 7.59 5.22
N GLY A 543 -19.25 6.99 4.07
CA GLY A 543 -19.25 5.55 3.84
C GLY A 543 -19.30 5.16 2.37
N VAL A 544 -19.61 3.89 2.12
CA VAL A 544 -19.81 3.31 0.79
C VAL A 544 -21.28 2.91 0.65
N GLY A 545 -21.99 3.51 -0.30
CA GLY A 545 -23.40 3.22 -0.53
C GLY A 545 -23.65 2.11 -1.54
N LEU A 546 -22.64 1.79 -2.37
CA LEU A 546 -22.65 0.67 -3.28
C LEU A 546 -21.24 0.15 -3.54
N ALA A 547 -20.93 -1.00 -2.98
CA ALA A 547 -19.84 -1.86 -3.43
C ALA A 547 -20.43 -3.03 -4.21
N ARG A 548 -19.93 -3.29 -5.42
CA ARG A 548 -20.47 -4.29 -6.34
C ARG A 548 -19.58 -5.53 -6.38
N GLU A 549 -20.11 -6.69 -6.02
CA GLU A 549 -19.38 -7.96 -6.10
C GLU A 549 -18.97 -8.33 -7.52
N GLU A 550 -19.75 -7.91 -8.52
CA GLU A 550 -19.49 -8.18 -9.94
C GLU A 550 -18.09 -7.73 -10.37
N PHE A 551 -17.63 -6.59 -9.89
CA PHE A 551 -16.27 -6.13 -10.20
C PHE A 551 -15.20 -7.06 -9.63
N ILE A 552 -15.40 -7.55 -8.41
CA ILE A 552 -14.47 -8.51 -7.78
C ILE A 552 -14.53 -9.84 -8.55
N ILE A 553 -15.74 -10.32 -8.82
CA ILE A 553 -15.95 -11.59 -9.53
C ILE A 553 -15.32 -11.53 -10.93
N THR A 554 -15.49 -10.43 -11.66
CA THR A 554 -14.94 -10.28 -13.01
C THR A 554 -13.41 -10.12 -13.00
N SER A 555 -12.88 -9.27 -12.12
CA SER A 555 -11.46 -8.89 -12.15
C SER A 555 -10.54 -9.86 -11.39
N ALA A 556 -10.96 -10.33 -10.22
CA ALA A 556 -10.12 -11.15 -9.34
C ALA A 556 -10.39 -12.67 -9.48
N ILE A 557 -11.60 -13.07 -9.90
CA ILE A 557 -12.00 -14.47 -10.05
C ILE A 557 -12.04 -14.86 -11.53
N GLY A 558 -12.83 -14.19 -12.35
CA GLY A 558 -12.97 -14.39 -13.79
C GLY A 558 -13.55 -15.74 -14.21
N ILE A 559 -14.10 -16.50 -13.26
CA ILE A 559 -14.62 -17.86 -13.47
C ILE A 559 -16.03 -17.93 -12.92
N HIS A 560 -16.94 -18.58 -13.64
CA HIS A 560 -18.30 -18.81 -13.18
C HIS A 560 -18.32 -19.67 -11.89
N PRO A 561 -19.06 -19.28 -10.81
CA PRO A 561 -19.05 -20.01 -9.54
C PRO A 561 -19.40 -21.51 -9.69
N MET A 562 -20.40 -21.84 -10.52
CA MET A 562 -20.79 -23.23 -10.75
C MET A 562 -19.73 -24.02 -11.54
N ALA A 563 -18.90 -23.37 -12.35
CA ALA A 563 -17.78 -24.03 -13.04
C ALA A 563 -16.60 -24.32 -12.08
N LEU A 564 -16.47 -23.53 -11.01
CA LEU A 564 -15.52 -23.82 -9.93
C LEU A 564 -15.97 -25.00 -9.06
N ILE A 565 -17.28 -25.14 -8.83
CA ILE A 565 -17.86 -26.22 -8.00
C ILE A 565 -17.92 -27.52 -8.81
N HIS A 566 -18.31 -27.44 -10.09
CA HIS A 566 -18.58 -28.58 -10.98
C HIS A 566 -17.72 -28.49 -12.26
N PRO A 567 -16.37 -28.50 -12.15
CA PRO A 567 -15.51 -28.41 -13.32
C PRO A 567 -15.66 -29.58 -14.29
N GLU A 568 -16.14 -30.73 -13.82
CA GLU A 568 -16.43 -31.93 -14.62
C GLU A 568 -17.55 -31.70 -15.64
N ARG A 569 -18.38 -30.68 -15.47
CA ARG A 569 -19.44 -30.32 -16.42
C ARG A 569 -18.97 -29.41 -17.55
N THR A 570 -17.70 -29.01 -17.51
CA THR A 570 -17.07 -28.18 -18.54
C THR A 570 -16.25 -29.05 -19.52
N ASP A 571 -15.81 -28.46 -20.64
CA ASP A 571 -14.90 -29.13 -21.55
C ASP A 571 -13.46 -29.22 -20.99
N ASP A 572 -12.62 -30.04 -21.62
CA ASP A 572 -11.25 -30.32 -21.15
C ASP A 572 -10.34 -29.08 -21.21
N GLU A 573 -10.59 -28.13 -22.13
CA GLU A 573 -9.83 -26.89 -22.24
C GLU A 573 -10.17 -25.95 -21.08
N THR A 574 -11.44 -25.71 -20.87
CA THR A 574 -11.95 -24.90 -19.75
C THR A 574 -11.48 -25.47 -18.40
N ARG A 575 -11.55 -26.80 -18.24
CA ARG A 575 -11.10 -27.46 -16.99
C ARG A 575 -9.61 -27.26 -16.72
N ARG A 576 -8.77 -27.35 -17.76
CA ARG A 576 -7.33 -27.08 -17.61
C ARG A 576 -7.05 -25.61 -17.25
N GLU A 577 -7.77 -24.69 -17.86
CA GLU A 577 -7.63 -23.26 -17.55
C GLU A 577 -8.09 -22.93 -16.10
N ILE A 578 -9.23 -23.50 -15.68
CA ILE A 578 -9.69 -23.39 -14.27
C ILE A 578 -8.60 -23.92 -13.32
N ALA A 579 -8.09 -25.15 -13.56
CA ALA A 579 -7.07 -25.73 -12.73
C ALA A 579 -5.76 -24.91 -12.68
N ALA A 580 -5.44 -24.18 -13.75
CA ALA A 580 -4.29 -23.28 -13.78
C ALA A 580 -4.52 -22.03 -12.92
N ARG A 581 -5.72 -21.44 -12.93
CA ARG A 581 -6.07 -20.22 -12.19
C ARG A 581 -6.26 -20.45 -10.70
N ILE A 582 -6.81 -21.60 -10.28
CA ILE A 582 -7.02 -21.93 -8.86
C ILE A 582 -5.76 -22.51 -8.18
N ARG A 583 -4.63 -22.47 -8.87
CA ARG A 583 -3.37 -23.00 -8.36
C ARG A 583 -2.97 -22.33 -7.04
N GLY A 584 -2.67 -23.13 -6.02
CA GLY A 584 -2.36 -22.64 -4.66
C GLY A 584 -3.56 -22.63 -3.70
N TYR A 585 -4.76 -22.98 -4.19
CA TYR A 585 -5.98 -23.12 -3.39
C TYR A 585 -6.35 -24.60 -3.26
N ALA A 586 -7.09 -24.94 -2.20
CA ALA A 586 -7.51 -26.34 -1.94
C ALA A 586 -8.42 -26.86 -3.06
N ASP A 587 -9.36 -26.02 -3.52
CA ASP A 587 -10.30 -26.28 -4.60
C ASP A 587 -10.87 -24.95 -5.15
N GLY A 588 -11.77 -25.06 -6.13
CA GLY A 588 -12.42 -23.89 -6.74
C GLY A 588 -13.33 -23.12 -5.80
N SER A 589 -13.97 -23.79 -4.84
CA SER A 589 -14.82 -23.14 -3.84
C SER A 589 -13.98 -22.27 -2.90
N ALA A 590 -12.87 -22.80 -2.38
CA ALA A 590 -11.94 -22.06 -1.54
C ALA A 590 -11.34 -20.86 -2.28
N PHE A 591 -11.02 -21.01 -3.56
CA PHE A 591 -10.54 -19.91 -4.40
C PHE A 591 -11.57 -18.77 -4.50
N PHE A 592 -12.84 -19.11 -4.80
CA PHE A 592 -13.90 -18.11 -4.94
C PHE A 592 -14.14 -17.38 -3.62
N GLU A 593 -14.34 -18.14 -2.53
CA GLU A 593 -14.61 -17.59 -1.21
C GLU A 593 -13.48 -16.67 -0.73
N GLU A 594 -12.22 -17.07 -0.92
CA GLU A 594 -11.07 -16.28 -0.51
C GLU A 594 -10.96 -14.99 -1.34
N LYS A 595 -11.08 -15.07 -2.66
CA LYS A 595 -10.95 -13.91 -3.54
C LYS A 595 -12.09 -12.90 -3.36
N LEU A 596 -13.33 -13.37 -3.20
CA LEU A 596 -14.45 -12.48 -2.92
C LEU A 596 -14.31 -11.84 -1.53
N ALA A 597 -13.95 -12.63 -0.51
CA ALA A 597 -13.74 -12.12 0.84
C ALA A 597 -12.62 -11.07 0.90
N GLU A 598 -11.49 -11.31 0.23
CA GLU A 598 -10.37 -10.36 0.14
C GLU A 598 -10.80 -9.01 -0.46
N GLY A 599 -11.52 -9.04 -1.57
CA GLY A 599 -11.99 -7.82 -2.24
C GLY A 599 -12.96 -7.03 -1.36
N VAL A 600 -13.95 -7.70 -0.79
CA VAL A 600 -14.94 -7.07 0.11
C VAL A 600 -14.28 -6.57 1.39
N ALA A 601 -13.38 -7.36 2.00
CA ALA A 601 -12.68 -6.98 3.23
C ALA A 601 -11.81 -5.74 3.04
N ARG A 602 -11.18 -5.60 1.89
CA ARG A 602 -10.36 -4.44 1.56
C ARG A 602 -11.19 -3.15 1.51
N ILE A 603 -12.38 -3.21 0.91
CA ILE A 603 -13.31 -2.07 0.92
C ILE A 603 -13.79 -1.80 2.35
N ALA A 604 -14.23 -2.83 3.08
CA ALA A 604 -14.74 -2.68 4.43
C ALA A 604 -13.67 -2.15 5.40
N ALA A 605 -12.43 -2.62 5.32
CA ALA A 605 -11.31 -2.15 6.13
C ALA A 605 -10.94 -0.68 5.85
N GLY A 606 -10.91 -0.28 4.57
CA GLY A 606 -10.64 1.11 4.20
C GLY A 606 -11.62 2.10 4.80
N PHE A 607 -12.87 1.74 4.87
CA PHE A 607 -13.92 2.62 5.38
C PHE A 607 -14.28 2.39 6.86
N HIS A 608 -13.72 1.38 7.52
CA HIS A 608 -14.01 1.11 8.93
C HIS A 608 -13.74 2.33 9.84
N PRO A 609 -14.65 2.67 10.80
CA PRO A 609 -15.94 2.04 11.12
C PRO A 609 -17.14 2.56 10.30
N ARG A 610 -16.93 3.38 9.26
CA ARG A 610 -17.98 3.91 8.38
C ARG A 610 -18.68 2.75 7.66
N PRO A 611 -20.02 2.82 7.42
CA PRO A 611 -20.77 1.74 6.80
C PRO A 611 -20.34 1.48 5.36
N VAL A 612 -20.35 0.20 4.99
CA VAL A 612 -20.10 -0.27 3.62
C VAL A 612 -21.25 -1.16 3.19
N ILE A 613 -22.03 -0.72 2.21
CA ILE A 613 -23.15 -1.49 1.64
C ILE A 613 -22.62 -2.28 0.46
N VAL A 614 -22.55 -3.61 0.61
CA VAL A 614 -22.15 -4.53 -0.44
C VAL A 614 -23.37 -5.15 -1.08
N ARG A 615 -23.51 -4.95 -2.38
CA ARG A 615 -24.56 -5.56 -3.17
C ARG A 615 -24.12 -6.96 -3.61
N LEU A 616 -24.94 -7.97 -3.27
CA LEU A 616 -24.79 -9.33 -3.81
C LEU A 616 -24.76 -9.30 -5.34
N SER A 617 -24.15 -10.31 -5.95
CA SER A 617 -23.91 -10.34 -7.39
C SER A 617 -25.21 -10.27 -8.21
N ASP A 618 -25.30 -9.31 -9.13
CA ASP A 618 -26.48 -9.04 -9.98
C ASP A 618 -26.19 -9.20 -11.47
N PHE A 619 -25.43 -10.24 -11.81
CA PHE A 619 -25.20 -10.58 -13.21
C PHE A 619 -26.47 -11.10 -13.90
N LYS A 620 -26.67 -10.70 -15.10
CA LYS A 620 -27.63 -11.30 -16.02
C LYS A 620 -27.07 -12.62 -16.57
N THR A 621 -27.93 -13.46 -17.12
CA THR A 621 -27.54 -14.76 -17.71
C THR A 621 -26.46 -14.63 -18.79
N ASN A 622 -26.59 -13.64 -19.68
CA ASN A 622 -25.58 -13.39 -20.72
C ASN A 622 -24.24 -12.88 -20.15
N GLU A 623 -24.23 -12.13 -19.04
CA GLU A 623 -23.01 -11.67 -18.38
C GLU A 623 -22.30 -12.84 -17.67
N TYR A 624 -23.05 -13.65 -16.93
CA TYR A 624 -22.49 -14.87 -16.33
C TYR A 624 -22.01 -15.88 -17.37
N ALA A 625 -22.70 -16.03 -18.49
CA ALA A 625 -22.26 -16.89 -19.60
C ALA A 625 -20.89 -16.45 -20.18
N GLY A 626 -20.55 -15.17 -20.08
CA GLY A 626 -19.27 -14.60 -20.50
C GLY A 626 -18.07 -14.93 -19.58
N LEU A 627 -18.31 -15.35 -18.34
CA LEU A 627 -17.25 -15.81 -17.44
C LEU A 627 -16.73 -17.18 -17.87
N LEU A 628 -15.47 -17.50 -17.54
CA LEU A 628 -14.87 -18.79 -17.86
C LEU A 628 -15.75 -19.94 -17.34
N GLY A 629 -16.17 -20.81 -18.24
CA GLY A 629 -17.06 -21.93 -17.94
C GLY A 629 -18.55 -21.58 -17.83
N GLY A 630 -18.96 -20.29 -17.89
CA GLY A 630 -20.34 -19.85 -17.69
C GLY A 630 -21.31 -20.42 -18.71
N ARG A 631 -20.89 -20.53 -19.96
CA ARG A 631 -21.70 -21.08 -21.08
C ARG A 631 -22.25 -22.48 -20.82
N PHE A 632 -21.69 -23.23 -19.90
CA PHE A 632 -22.15 -24.59 -19.56
C PHE A 632 -23.25 -24.63 -18.51
N PHE A 633 -23.49 -23.50 -17.83
CA PHE A 633 -24.39 -23.42 -16.69
C PHE A 633 -25.55 -22.43 -16.87
N GLU A 634 -25.37 -21.42 -17.72
CA GLU A 634 -26.36 -20.39 -17.92
C GLU A 634 -27.34 -20.73 -19.05
N PRO A 635 -28.67 -20.52 -18.81
CA PRO A 635 -29.67 -20.64 -19.85
C PRO A 635 -29.63 -19.45 -20.82
N GLU A 636 -30.08 -19.68 -22.07
CA GLU A 636 -30.40 -18.59 -22.97
C GLU A 636 -31.76 -18.00 -22.63
N GLU A 637 -31.84 -16.69 -22.47
CA GLU A 637 -33.06 -15.94 -22.20
C GLU A 637 -33.29 -14.88 -23.29
N GLU A 638 -34.52 -14.71 -23.71
CA GLU A 638 -34.88 -13.68 -24.69
C GLU A 638 -34.68 -12.25 -24.15
N ASN A 639 -34.90 -12.06 -22.83
CA ASN A 639 -34.68 -10.79 -22.14
C ASN A 639 -33.99 -10.96 -20.80
N PRO A 640 -32.64 -11.05 -20.79
CA PRO A 640 -31.86 -11.19 -19.57
C PRO A 640 -32.03 -10.05 -18.56
N MET A 641 -32.44 -8.85 -19.01
CA MET A 641 -32.62 -7.69 -18.14
C MET A 641 -33.71 -7.90 -17.08
N ILE A 642 -34.74 -8.66 -17.39
CA ILE A 642 -35.85 -8.98 -16.49
C ILE A 642 -35.98 -10.49 -16.21
N GLY A 643 -34.97 -11.25 -16.60
CA GLY A 643 -34.88 -12.71 -16.48
C GLY A 643 -34.38 -13.19 -15.11
N LEU A 644 -33.57 -14.26 -15.14
CA LEU A 644 -32.97 -14.90 -13.97
C LEU A 644 -31.78 -14.08 -13.44
N ARG A 645 -32.05 -13.07 -12.61
CA ARG A 645 -31.04 -12.21 -11.97
C ARG A 645 -31.46 -11.82 -10.55
N GLY A 646 -30.52 -11.38 -9.73
CA GLY A 646 -30.73 -10.91 -8.37
C GLY A 646 -31.42 -11.96 -7.50
N ALA A 647 -32.38 -11.55 -6.69
CA ALA A 647 -33.05 -12.40 -5.69
C ALA A 647 -33.56 -13.73 -6.23
N SER A 648 -34.17 -13.75 -7.43
CA SER A 648 -34.68 -14.99 -8.03
C SER A 648 -33.61 -16.02 -8.36
N ARG A 649 -32.39 -15.59 -8.63
CA ARG A 649 -31.24 -16.46 -8.97
C ARG A 649 -30.72 -17.22 -7.76
N TYR A 650 -30.64 -16.57 -6.60
CA TYR A 650 -29.90 -17.09 -5.43
C TYR A 650 -30.48 -18.38 -4.85
N ALA A 651 -31.78 -18.53 -4.88
CA ALA A 651 -32.45 -19.75 -4.44
C ALA A 651 -32.76 -20.73 -5.59
N HIS A 652 -32.48 -20.34 -6.85
CA HIS A 652 -32.74 -21.19 -8.00
C HIS A 652 -31.78 -22.40 -8.03
N PRO A 653 -32.25 -23.63 -8.30
CA PRO A 653 -31.42 -24.85 -8.27
C PRO A 653 -30.18 -24.76 -9.16
N ALA A 654 -30.22 -24.00 -10.26
CA ALA A 654 -29.09 -23.84 -11.18
C ALA A 654 -27.94 -23.00 -10.58
N TYR A 655 -28.17 -22.19 -9.52
CA TYR A 655 -27.16 -21.26 -8.99
C TYR A 655 -26.99 -21.32 -7.44
N ARG A 656 -27.88 -21.97 -6.74
CA ARG A 656 -27.92 -21.98 -5.27
C ARG A 656 -26.58 -22.36 -4.61
N GLU A 657 -25.83 -23.28 -5.20
CA GLU A 657 -24.51 -23.67 -4.70
C GLU A 657 -23.49 -22.53 -4.91
N GLY A 658 -23.58 -21.79 -6.02
CA GLY A 658 -22.78 -20.59 -6.26
C GLY A 658 -23.08 -19.48 -5.27
N PHE A 659 -24.38 -19.25 -4.96
CA PHE A 659 -24.79 -18.29 -3.93
C PHE A 659 -24.28 -18.65 -2.53
N ALA A 660 -24.18 -19.94 -2.21
CA ALA A 660 -23.58 -20.40 -0.96
C ALA A 660 -22.11 -19.94 -0.81
N LEU A 661 -21.34 -19.86 -1.91
CA LEU A 661 -19.96 -19.33 -1.88
C LEU A 661 -19.95 -17.83 -1.53
N GLU A 662 -20.84 -17.03 -2.14
CA GLU A 662 -20.99 -15.60 -1.82
C GLU A 662 -21.30 -15.39 -0.32
N CYS A 663 -22.29 -16.12 0.20
CA CYS A 663 -22.66 -16.04 1.62
C CYS A 663 -21.51 -16.40 2.56
N ARG A 664 -20.75 -17.46 2.24
CA ARG A 664 -19.60 -17.87 3.07
C ARG A 664 -18.46 -16.85 3.01
N ALA A 665 -18.22 -16.24 1.85
CA ALA A 665 -17.24 -15.17 1.70
C ALA A 665 -17.61 -13.95 2.58
N LEU A 666 -18.86 -13.48 2.53
CA LEU A 666 -19.32 -12.35 3.33
C LEU A 666 -19.33 -12.65 4.84
N ARG A 667 -19.71 -13.88 5.23
CA ARG A 667 -19.60 -14.32 6.61
C ARG A 667 -18.15 -14.29 7.10
N ARG A 668 -17.21 -14.78 6.30
CA ARG A 668 -15.78 -14.73 6.60
C ARG A 668 -15.30 -13.30 6.84
N VAL A 669 -15.70 -12.35 5.99
CA VAL A 669 -15.37 -10.93 6.17
C VAL A 669 -15.85 -10.41 7.52
N ARG A 670 -17.09 -10.69 7.89
CA ARG A 670 -17.66 -10.21 9.15
C ARG A 670 -17.11 -10.90 10.38
N GLU A 671 -17.02 -12.23 10.34
CA GLU A 671 -16.75 -13.04 11.53
C GLU A 671 -15.26 -13.35 11.72
N GLU A 672 -14.57 -13.75 10.65
CA GLU A 672 -13.17 -14.14 10.75
C GLU A 672 -12.24 -12.93 10.66
N MET A 673 -12.54 -11.97 9.78
CA MET A 673 -11.76 -10.74 9.62
C MET A 673 -12.21 -9.61 10.54
N GLY A 674 -13.41 -9.71 11.16
CA GLY A 674 -13.93 -8.78 12.17
C GLY A 674 -14.43 -7.45 11.59
N LEU A 675 -14.86 -7.42 10.33
CA LEU A 675 -15.32 -6.21 9.65
C LEU A 675 -16.85 -6.10 9.72
N GLU A 676 -17.36 -5.72 10.89
CA GLU A 676 -18.81 -5.66 11.17
C GLU A 676 -19.53 -4.45 10.57
N ASN A 677 -18.78 -3.48 10.01
CA ASN A 677 -19.33 -2.33 9.27
C ASN A 677 -19.91 -2.68 7.89
N LEU A 678 -19.88 -3.97 7.52
CA LEU A 678 -20.45 -4.51 6.30
C LEU A 678 -21.97 -4.63 6.43
N ILE A 679 -22.72 -4.04 5.48
CA ILE A 679 -24.15 -4.19 5.27
C ILE A 679 -24.35 -4.95 3.96
N VAL A 680 -25.20 -5.96 3.95
CA VAL A 680 -25.49 -6.75 2.74
C VAL A 680 -26.75 -6.23 2.07
N MET A 681 -26.70 -6.03 0.75
CA MET A 681 -27.85 -5.54 -0.03
C MET A 681 -28.27 -6.55 -1.10
N ILE A 682 -29.56 -6.90 -1.09
CA ILE A 682 -30.18 -7.81 -2.05
C ILE A 682 -30.67 -7.02 -3.26
N PRO A 683 -30.14 -7.28 -4.48
CA PRO A 683 -30.61 -6.64 -5.71
C PRO A 683 -31.83 -7.35 -6.29
N PHE A 684 -32.57 -6.64 -7.10
CA PHE A 684 -33.64 -7.11 -8.00
C PHE A 684 -34.64 -8.07 -7.34
N CYS A 685 -35.11 -7.71 -6.13
CA CYS A 685 -36.06 -8.48 -5.33
C CYS A 685 -37.51 -8.08 -5.72
N ARG A 686 -38.21 -8.94 -6.44
CA ARG A 686 -39.51 -8.65 -7.06
C ARG A 686 -40.69 -8.78 -6.09
N THR A 687 -40.59 -9.73 -5.18
CA THR A 687 -41.70 -10.08 -4.30
C THR A 687 -41.26 -10.32 -2.86
N ILE A 688 -42.20 -10.25 -1.93
CA ILE A 688 -41.95 -10.57 -0.51
C ILE A 688 -41.52 -12.05 -0.35
N ALA A 689 -42.12 -12.94 -1.13
CA ALA A 689 -41.74 -14.36 -1.12
C ALA A 689 -40.28 -14.60 -1.56
N GLU A 690 -39.80 -13.84 -2.55
CA GLU A 690 -38.36 -13.86 -2.90
C GLU A 690 -37.51 -13.34 -1.75
N ALA A 691 -37.90 -12.24 -1.09
CA ALA A 691 -37.18 -11.68 0.04
C ALA A 691 -37.03 -12.70 1.20
N GLU A 692 -38.12 -13.38 1.53
CA GLU A 692 -38.12 -14.43 2.56
C GLU A 692 -37.24 -15.62 2.15
N THR A 693 -37.34 -16.05 0.90
CA THR A 693 -36.60 -17.20 0.37
C THR A 693 -35.09 -16.93 0.39
N VAL A 694 -34.64 -15.76 -0.09
CA VAL A 694 -33.23 -15.39 -0.14
C VAL A 694 -32.65 -15.22 1.26
N GLN A 695 -33.38 -14.55 2.17
CA GLN A 695 -32.91 -14.40 3.55
C GLN A 695 -32.86 -15.75 4.28
N GLY A 696 -33.79 -16.66 3.97
CA GLY A 696 -33.75 -18.03 4.45
C GLY A 696 -32.53 -18.82 3.94
N GLU A 697 -32.12 -18.58 2.69
CA GLU A 697 -30.92 -19.19 2.12
C GLU A 697 -29.65 -18.58 2.73
N MET A 698 -29.58 -17.25 2.89
CA MET A 698 -28.48 -16.56 3.58
C MET A 698 -28.30 -17.10 5.01
N ALA A 699 -29.39 -17.28 5.74
CA ALA A 699 -29.39 -17.80 7.10
C ALA A 699 -28.82 -19.23 7.19
N ARG A 700 -29.07 -20.09 6.18
CA ARG A 700 -28.47 -21.44 6.10
C ARG A 700 -26.95 -21.42 6.03
N HIS A 701 -26.39 -20.33 5.51
CA HIS A 701 -24.94 -20.11 5.37
C HIS A 701 -24.37 -19.18 6.45
N GLY A 702 -25.15 -18.86 7.50
CA GLY A 702 -24.70 -18.09 8.67
C GLY A 702 -24.85 -16.58 8.55
N LEU A 703 -25.51 -16.07 7.51
CA LEU A 703 -25.84 -14.64 7.39
C LEU A 703 -27.26 -14.40 7.85
N VAL A 704 -27.45 -14.25 9.16
CA VAL A 704 -28.77 -14.05 9.78
C VAL A 704 -28.97 -12.57 10.09
N ARG A 705 -30.07 -12.00 9.59
CA ARG A 705 -30.45 -10.60 9.86
C ARG A 705 -30.52 -10.32 11.36
N GLY A 706 -29.84 -9.26 11.80
CA GLY A 706 -29.76 -8.84 13.20
C GLY A 706 -28.70 -9.55 14.03
N GLU A 707 -28.23 -10.75 13.63
CA GLU A 707 -27.15 -11.42 14.34
C GLU A 707 -25.84 -10.65 14.17
N ARG A 708 -25.12 -10.44 15.29
CA ARG A 708 -23.88 -9.64 15.31
C ARG A 708 -24.03 -8.28 14.61
N GLY A 709 -25.23 -7.68 14.68
CA GLY A 709 -25.52 -6.39 14.05
C GLY A 709 -25.63 -6.41 12.53
N LEU A 710 -25.75 -7.59 11.88
CA LEU A 710 -25.92 -7.67 10.43
C LEU A 710 -27.20 -6.97 10.00
N GLN A 711 -27.05 -5.96 9.16
CA GLN A 711 -28.16 -5.31 8.48
C GLN A 711 -28.28 -5.86 7.05
N ILE A 712 -29.51 -6.11 6.63
CA ILE A 712 -29.83 -6.52 5.26
C ILE A 712 -30.68 -5.44 4.62
N TYR A 713 -30.18 -4.84 3.56
CA TYR A 713 -30.88 -3.86 2.74
C TYR A 713 -31.45 -4.50 1.48
N VAL A 714 -32.41 -3.84 0.87
CA VAL A 714 -32.91 -4.19 -0.46
C VAL A 714 -32.68 -3.04 -1.44
N MET A 715 -32.34 -3.38 -2.66
CA MET A 715 -32.27 -2.42 -3.73
C MET A 715 -33.68 -2.08 -4.18
N CYS A 716 -34.09 -0.83 -4.01
CA CYS A 716 -35.39 -0.32 -4.44
C CYS A 716 -35.30 0.13 -5.90
N GLU A 717 -35.42 -0.81 -6.81
CA GLU A 717 -35.17 -0.62 -8.23
C GLU A 717 -36.26 -1.22 -9.14
N ILE A 718 -37.30 -1.77 -8.52
CA ILE A 718 -38.46 -2.34 -9.22
C ILE A 718 -39.69 -1.56 -8.75
N PRO A 719 -40.66 -1.19 -9.62
CA PRO A 719 -41.87 -0.49 -9.22
C PRO A 719 -42.62 -1.18 -8.07
N ALA A 720 -42.60 -2.51 -7.98
CA ALA A 720 -43.18 -3.26 -6.87
C ALA A 720 -42.58 -2.91 -5.52
N ASN A 721 -41.26 -2.60 -5.43
CA ASN A 721 -40.63 -2.17 -4.18
C ASN A 721 -41.17 -0.82 -3.70
N VAL A 722 -41.47 0.09 -4.63
CA VAL A 722 -42.06 1.41 -4.32
C VAL A 722 -43.51 1.28 -3.86
N LEU A 723 -44.32 0.48 -4.59
CA LEU A 723 -45.73 0.28 -4.31
C LEU A 723 -45.99 -0.46 -3.01
N LEU A 724 -45.15 -1.44 -2.65
CA LEU A 724 -45.26 -2.30 -1.46
C LEU A 724 -44.19 -2.00 -0.42
N ILE A 725 -43.72 -0.75 -0.35
CA ILE A 725 -42.57 -0.41 0.49
C ILE A 725 -42.79 -0.70 1.98
N ASP A 726 -44.01 -0.56 2.48
CA ASP A 726 -44.35 -0.85 3.89
C ASP A 726 -44.22 -2.36 4.21
N GLU A 727 -44.53 -3.23 3.25
CA GLU A 727 -44.35 -4.68 3.35
C GLU A 727 -42.87 -5.05 3.29
N PHE A 728 -42.13 -4.53 2.31
CA PHE A 728 -40.69 -4.74 2.23
C PHE A 728 -39.97 -4.24 3.49
N ALA A 729 -40.40 -3.13 4.10
CA ALA A 729 -39.81 -2.58 5.31
C ALA A 729 -39.85 -3.53 6.53
N ARG A 730 -40.75 -4.54 6.53
CA ARG A 730 -40.79 -5.57 7.59
C ARG A 730 -39.65 -6.57 7.47
N HIS A 731 -39.18 -6.81 6.23
CA HIS A 731 -38.17 -7.80 5.90
C HIS A 731 -36.75 -7.20 5.80
N PHE A 732 -36.61 -5.88 5.66
CA PHE A 732 -35.33 -5.20 5.43
C PHE A 732 -35.05 -4.11 6.47
N ASP A 733 -33.77 -3.83 6.72
CA ASP A 733 -33.30 -2.78 7.65
C ASP A 733 -33.18 -1.42 6.97
N GLY A 734 -33.10 -1.42 5.64
CA GLY A 734 -33.01 -0.22 4.83
C GLY A 734 -33.19 -0.48 3.35
N PHE A 735 -33.22 0.62 2.60
CA PHE A 735 -33.39 0.66 1.15
C PHE A 735 -32.27 1.44 0.49
N SER A 736 -31.89 1.02 -0.71
CA SER A 736 -31.02 1.82 -1.58
C SER A 736 -31.66 1.89 -2.96
N ILE A 737 -31.97 3.08 -3.43
CA ILE A 737 -32.63 3.26 -4.72
C ILE A 737 -31.62 3.01 -5.85
N GLY A 738 -31.93 2.05 -6.73
CA GLY A 738 -31.27 1.82 -8.00
C GLY A 738 -31.96 2.58 -9.12
N SER A 739 -31.62 3.86 -9.32
CA SER A 739 -32.35 4.73 -10.23
C SER A 739 -32.33 4.25 -11.69
N ASN A 740 -31.27 3.57 -12.12
CA ASN A 740 -31.15 3.09 -13.49
C ASN A 740 -32.22 2.02 -13.82
N ASP A 741 -32.28 0.93 -13.03
CA ASP A 741 -33.26 -0.13 -13.23
C ASP A 741 -34.69 0.36 -12.92
N LEU A 742 -34.85 1.21 -11.90
CA LEU A 742 -36.16 1.83 -11.62
C LEU A 742 -36.67 2.67 -12.80
N THR A 743 -35.82 3.49 -13.41
CA THR A 743 -36.16 4.29 -14.60
C THR A 743 -36.55 3.40 -15.76
N GLN A 744 -35.72 2.38 -16.03
CA GLN A 744 -36.02 1.40 -17.08
C GLN A 744 -37.40 0.75 -16.92
N LEU A 745 -37.73 0.32 -15.71
CA LEU A 745 -38.96 -0.42 -15.43
C LEU A 745 -40.20 0.47 -15.30
N VAL A 746 -40.03 1.71 -14.81
CA VAL A 746 -41.13 2.69 -14.75
C VAL A 746 -41.52 3.16 -16.14
N LEU A 747 -40.54 3.39 -17.02
CA LEU A 747 -40.80 3.86 -18.38
C LEU A 747 -40.98 2.72 -19.38
N GLY A 748 -40.69 1.46 -19.02
CA GLY A 748 -40.76 0.31 -19.92
C GLY A 748 -39.78 0.43 -21.09
N VAL A 749 -38.59 0.95 -20.85
CA VAL A 749 -37.54 1.18 -21.85
C VAL A 749 -36.25 0.45 -21.46
N ASP A 750 -35.62 -0.21 -22.41
CA ASP A 750 -34.29 -0.76 -22.19
C ASP A 750 -33.25 0.37 -22.24
N ARG A 751 -32.50 0.55 -21.17
CA ARG A 751 -31.44 1.56 -21.04
C ARG A 751 -30.31 1.41 -22.06
N ASP A 752 -30.06 0.17 -22.52
CA ASP A 752 -29.01 -0.14 -23.48
C ASP A 752 -29.50 -0.04 -24.95
N SER A 753 -30.75 0.35 -25.14
CA SER A 753 -31.35 0.53 -26.50
C SER A 753 -30.80 1.77 -27.20
N GLY A 754 -30.00 1.56 -28.25
CA GLY A 754 -29.52 2.67 -29.09
C GLY A 754 -30.65 3.45 -29.81
N ILE A 755 -31.85 2.88 -29.94
CA ILE A 755 -33.00 3.51 -30.60
C ILE A 755 -33.82 4.34 -29.61
N LEU A 756 -33.99 3.84 -28.38
CA LEU A 756 -34.84 4.44 -27.36
C LEU A 756 -34.05 5.21 -26.30
N GLY A 757 -32.75 5.36 -26.45
CA GLY A 757 -31.88 6.04 -25.45
C GLY A 757 -32.36 7.46 -25.08
N GLY A 758 -33.00 8.17 -25.99
CA GLY A 758 -33.59 9.49 -25.71
C GLY A 758 -34.87 9.45 -24.84
N VAL A 759 -35.48 8.28 -24.62
CA VAL A 759 -36.63 8.10 -23.72
C VAL A 759 -36.17 7.80 -22.28
N PHE A 760 -34.99 7.25 -22.14
CA PHE A 760 -34.40 6.94 -20.83
C PHE A 760 -33.92 8.25 -20.17
N ASP A 761 -34.74 8.83 -19.29
CA ASP A 761 -34.41 10.04 -18.54
C ASP A 761 -34.87 9.89 -17.09
N GLU A 762 -33.91 9.86 -16.16
CA GLU A 762 -34.16 9.75 -14.71
C GLU A 762 -34.91 10.97 -14.14
N ARG A 763 -34.93 12.09 -14.88
CA ARG A 763 -35.69 13.30 -14.53
C ARG A 763 -37.16 13.26 -15.03
N ASN A 764 -37.60 12.20 -15.73
CA ASN A 764 -38.96 12.04 -16.14
C ASN A 764 -39.92 12.16 -14.94
N PRO A 765 -41.01 12.90 -15.04
CA PRO A 765 -41.92 13.10 -13.89
C PRO A 765 -42.44 11.81 -13.24
N ALA A 766 -42.63 10.73 -14.03
CA ALA A 766 -43.04 9.43 -13.49
C ALA A 766 -41.94 8.80 -12.62
N VAL A 767 -40.69 8.89 -13.07
CA VAL A 767 -39.54 8.40 -12.34
C VAL A 767 -39.33 9.20 -11.07
N VAL A 768 -39.33 10.52 -11.19
CA VAL A 768 -39.16 11.41 -10.02
C VAL A 768 -40.26 11.16 -8.98
N ARG A 769 -41.51 10.94 -9.41
CA ARG A 769 -42.60 10.60 -8.50
C ARG A 769 -42.38 9.25 -7.82
N ALA A 770 -41.85 8.24 -8.53
CA ALA A 770 -41.51 6.96 -7.95
C ALA A 770 -40.39 7.09 -6.89
N LEU A 771 -39.36 7.91 -7.16
CA LEU A 771 -38.25 8.20 -6.23
C LEU A 771 -38.79 8.86 -4.94
N GLU A 772 -39.65 9.89 -5.07
CA GLU A 772 -40.27 10.56 -3.93
C GLU A 772 -41.15 9.61 -3.11
N MET A 773 -41.98 8.78 -3.75
CA MET A 773 -42.82 7.79 -3.10
C MET A 773 -41.96 6.79 -2.29
N ALA A 774 -40.80 6.37 -2.83
CA ALA A 774 -39.89 5.48 -2.13
C ALA A 774 -39.34 6.15 -0.86
N VAL A 775 -38.87 7.39 -0.96
CA VAL A 775 -38.36 8.15 0.20
C VAL A 775 -39.45 8.35 1.24
N GLU A 776 -40.63 8.81 0.85
CA GLU A 776 -41.78 9.03 1.74
C GLU A 776 -42.20 7.74 2.44
N GLY A 777 -42.25 6.63 1.71
CA GLY A 777 -42.65 5.32 2.23
C GLY A 777 -41.65 4.75 3.22
N ALA A 778 -40.36 4.75 2.90
CA ALA A 778 -39.31 4.27 3.81
C ALA A 778 -39.29 5.08 5.12
N ARG A 779 -39.41 6.41 5.03
CA ARG A 779 -39.49 7.29 6.21
C ARG A 779 -40.71 6.99 7.06
N ARG A 780 -41.89 6.80 6.45
CA ARG A 780 -43.11 6.41 7.15
C ARG A 780 -42.96 5.07 7.88
N ALA A 781 -42.24 4.13 7.24
CA ALA A 781 -41.92 2.83 7.82
C ALA A 781 -40.76 2.86 8.85
N GLY A 782 -40.15 4.00 9.09
CA GLY A 782 -39.02 4.17 10.02
C GLY A 782 -37.75 3.44 9.57
N ARG A 783 -37.58 3.30 8.24
CA ARG A 783 -36.38 2.66 7.65
C ARG A 783 -35.50 3.69 6.97
N LYS A 784 -34.19 3.45 6.98
CA LYS A 784 -33.22 4.26 6.22
C LYS A 784 -33.41 4.04 4.72
N ILE A 785 -33.22 5.10 3.95
CA ILE A 785 -33.22 5.06 2.50
C ILE A 785 -32.14 5.93 1.90
N GLY A 786 -31.36 5.34 1.01
CA GLY A 786 -30.36 6.05 0.19
C GLY A 786 -30.63 5.87 -1.30
N ILE A 787 -29.81 6.52 -2.11
CA ILE A 787 -29.76 6.29 -3.57
C ILE A 787 -28.34 5.97 -3.97
N CYS A 788 -28.16 4.96 -4.83
CA CYS A 788 -26.83 4.55 -5.32
C CYS A 788 -26.76 4.46 -6.86
N GLY A 789 -27.85 4.82 -7.56
CA GLY A 789 -27.85 4.99 -9.01
C GLY A 789 -27.06 6.23 -9.44
N GLN A 790 -26.96 6.43 -10.75
CA GLN A 790 -26.15 7.50 -11.33
C GLN A 790 -26.82 8.88 -11.23
N ALA A 791 -28.15 8.93 -11.12
CA ALA A 791 -28.96 10.13 -11.15
C ALA A 791 -28.47 11.31 -10.28
N PRO A 792 -28.11 11.12 -8.98
CA PRO A 792 -27.66 12.26 -8.17
C PRO A 792 -26.25 12.75 -8.54
N SER A 793 -25.44 11.96 -9.21
CA SER A 793 -24.15 12.39 -9.74
C SER A 793 -24.29 13.22 -11.00
N ASP A 794 -25.19 12.81 -11.90
CA ASP A 794 -25.38 13.44 -13.21
C ASP A 794 -26.29 14.66 -13.13
N TYR A 795 -27.26 14.66 -12.19
CA TYR A 795 -28.31 15.70 -12.06
C TYR A 795 -28.34 16.27 -10.64
N PRO A 796 -27.56 17.32 -10.35
CA PRO A 796 -27.53 17.95 -9.02
C PRO A 796 -28.91 18.44 -8.51
N GLU A 797 -29.79 18.85 -9.42
CA GLU A 797 -31.18 19.26 -9.09
C GLU A 797 -31.99 18.06 -8.55
N LEU A 798 -31.76 16.85 -9.04
CA LEU A 798 -32.42 15.65 -8.53
C LEU A 798 -31.89 15.30 -7.12
N ALA A 799 -30.58 15.44 -6.89
CA ALA A 799 -30.01 15.29 -5.57
C ALA A 799 -30.64 16.28 -4.56
N GLU A 800 -30.76 17.57 -4.93
CA GLU A 800 -31.44 18.57 -4.06
C GLU A 800 -32.89 18.18 -3.77
N ARG A 801 -33.61 17.68 -4.75
CA ARG A 801 -35.02 17.26 -4.62
C ARG A 801 -35.14 16.11 -3.62
N LEU A 802 -34.28 15.12 -3.70
CA LEU A 802 -34.23 13.98 -2.77
C LEU A 802 -33.88 14.41 -1.35
N VAL A 803 -32.93 15.33 -1.19
CA VAL A 803 -32.58 15.92 0.13
C VAL A 803 -33.80 16.65 0.73
N ARG A 804 -34.58 17.41 -0.08
CA ARG A 804 -35.83 18.03 0.36
C ARG A 804 -36.91 17.00 0.77
N ALA A 805 -36.98 15.87 0.05
CA ALA A 805 -37.84 14.75 0.41
C ALA A 805 -37.40 14.04 1.72
N GLY A 806 -36.16 14.25 2.14
CA GLY A 806 -35.61 13.73 3.40
C GLY A 806 -34.93 12.39 3.25
N ILE A 807 -34.25 12.16 2.12
CA ILE A 807 -33.38 10.97 1.91
C ILE A 807 -32.24 10.96 2.95
N ASP A 808 -31.83 9.76 3.40
CA ASP A 808 -30.77 9.63 4.41
C ASP A 808 -29.37 9.71 3.83
N SER A 809 -29.16 9.21 2.60
CA SER A 809 -27.83 9.20 1.96
C SER A 809 -27.87 9.32 0.44
N LEU A 810 -26.83 9.94 -0.11
CA LEU A 810 -26.54 10.00 -1.54
C LEU A 810 -25.23 9.28 -1.80
N SER A 811 -25.25 8.21 -2.57
CA SER A 811 -24.02 7.53 -3.00
C SER A 811 -23.65 7.99 -4.40
N LEU A 812 -22.47 8.55 -4.52
CA LEU A 812 -22.03 9.35 -5.65
C LEU A 812 -20.80 8.76 -6.32
N SER A 813 -20.55 9.16 -7.55
CA SER A 813 -19.25 9.02 -8.17
C SER A 813 -18.22 9.87 -7.40
N THR A 814 -16.99 9.42 -7.33
CA THR A 814 -15.95 10.01 -6.49
C THR A 814 -15.58 11.45 -6.88
N ASP A 815 -15.66 11.76 -8.17
CA ASP A 815 -15.35 13.06 -8.77
C ASP A 815 -16.34 14.18 -8.35
N VAL A 816 -17.60 13.83 -8.09
CA VAL A 816 -18.64 14.81 -7.71
C VAL A 816 -18.96 14.82 -6.21
N ALA A 817 -18.45 13.87 -5.44
CA ALA A 817 -18.84 13.68 -4.03
C ALA A 817 -18.60 14.92 -3.15
N VAL A 818 -17.45 15.57 -3.29
CA VAL A 818 -17.11 16.76 -2.50
C VAL A 818 -17.93 17.97 -2.93
N ALA A 819 -18.08 18.21 -4.22
CA ALA A 819 -18.91 19.30 -4.74
C ALA A 819 -20.37 19.13 -4.30
N THR A 820 -20.88 17.91 -4.31
CA THR A 820 -22.25 17.62 -3.86
C THR A 820 -22.39 17.81 -2.35
N ARG A 821 -21.39 17.45 -1.53
CA ARG A 821 -21.40 17.73 -0.09
C ARG A 821 -21.57 19.21 0.20
N LEU A 822 -20.84 20.08 -0.49
CA LEU A 822 -20.96 21.53 -0.33
C LEU A 822 -22.36 22.03 -0.68
N ARG A 823 -22.93 21.57 -1.81
CA ARG A 823 -24.31 21.94 -2.24
C ARG A 823 -25.36 21.46 -1.24
N VAL A 824 -25.23 20.22 -0.74
CA VAL A 824 -26.16 19.67 0.26
C VAL A 824 -26.09 20.47 1.55
N ALA A 825 -24.90 20.86 2.02
CA ALA A 825 -24.74 21.67 3.19
C ALA A 825 -25.42 23.06 3.06
N GLU A 826 -25.24 23.74 1.93
CA GLU A 826 -25.90 24.99 1.63
C GLU A 826 -27.44 24.84 1.56
N LEU A 827 -27.92 23.77 0.95
CA LEU A 827 -29.36 23.47 0.88
C LEU A 827 -29.95 23.23 2.28
N GLU A 828 -29.29 22.42 3.09
CA GLU A 828 -29.72 22.12 4.46
C GLU A 828 -29.76 23.37 5.34
N GLN A 829 -28.78 24.28 5.17
CA GLN A 829 -28.77 25.58 5.86
C GLN A 829 -29.97 26.45 5.41
N ARG A 830 -30.27 26.50 4.11
CA ARG A 830 -31.45 27.23 3.58
C ARG A 830 -32.75 26.64 4.14
N LEU A 831 -32.89 25.32 4.16
CA LEU A 831 -34.05 24.62 4.70
C LEU A 831 -34.22 24.88 6.21
N ALA A 832 -33.17 24.90 6.97
CA ALA A 832 -33.17 25.22 8.41
C ALA A 832 -33.55 26.70 8.68
N ALA A 833 -33.17 27.61 7.78
CA ALA A 833 -33.53 29.03 7.85
C ALA A 833 -34.95 29.31 7.34
N GLY A 834 -35.74 28.30 6.96
CA GLY A 834 -37.11 28.46 6.42
C GLY A 834 -37.19 29.13 5.05
N ARG A 835 -36.13 29.10 4.26
CA ARG A 835 -36.00 29.70 2.92
C ARG A 835 -36.01 28.65 1.82
#